data_60524d096f2a0ff225d03b4550b2da4c
#
_entry.id   60524d096f2a0ff225d03b4550b2da4c
#
_cell.length_a   1.000
_cell.length_b   1.000
_cell.length_c   1.000
_cell.angle_alpha   90.00
_cell.angle_beta   90.00
_cell.angle_gamma   90.00
#
_symmetry.space_group_name_H-M   'P 1'
#
loop_
_entity.id
_entity.type
_entity.pdbx_description
1 polymer ?
#
loop_
_entity_poly.entity_id
_entity_poly.type
_entity_poly.pdbx_seq_one_letter_code
_entity_poly.pdbx_strand_id
1 'polypeptide(L)'
;MRPWVEDGVLFVDGKPRLLLAGEYPYYRDPPALWLPKLRAMRLAGLEVVSFYIPWRHHEVMRGFGERAIVFDADGNRDLVGFLRQIQATGLLALAKPGPFVHAELPFGGLPDRLSPSLDSALCAAISAVGEPVRSQRLALPSPFDPVFSAESATWLSAAGDVLRPWLYPDGPVVSVQVGNEGHYGEMALALSSLDYSDCGLADFKRSYPNLEEPRTGQTPAQMEALAHYLAWGAWSAQTTMRGLERMASQLDVDVPVFANYAPPKSDSARPGDYYNSWVTRNWARSSTIYYAYTSWAGNVVCQDRALLDYVLMACRRRGPNLEENWSLSWVEADCAHACVPIYTALLGLACGATGLDVYTACATSEWGEHLAIDQDYLEESMGNPNVLSPPYGEAAPITATGAVGPSLPPMALLMHFLKSVEECLTRAQPEPGLNFCIDPSYAAVAFWEPVFDDISLPSAADTLIPFITYCLQRHIPFTLTDPDSLTSGPIVAASGRWMAEDVQQALASHVQGGGALLLLGGSPNLDEAFNPCVILADAVGASARTNQPCPGVIVTADKLDVGECIETWLAGLTGIRQSANNQDYLEFRRVVPEIEGQFAFFFSRSDNELRIVTDVDGETLTLALPPRGCGVAFVAAGKLMAGYLKGLNEKTGEGVALDWAYGGDRLLSSHPCDVSFMRLGEIFEFSTQGGPPMVRVEQLTNDR
;
A
#
# COMPACT_ATOMS: atom_id res chain seq x y z
N MET A 1 15.36 7.13 22.96
CA MET A 1 16.03 7.22 21.61
C MET A 1 14.97 7.64 20.62
N ARG A 2 15.28 8.52 19.64
CA ARG A 2 14.31 8.94 18.62
C ARG A 2 13.93 7.75 17.72
N PRO A 3 12.69 7.67 17.25
CA PRO A 3 12.29 6.68 16.26
C PRO A 3 12.97 6.91 14.91
N TRP A 4 13.21 5.84 14.15
CA TRP A 4 13.70 5.93 12.77
C TRP A 4 13.09 4.80 11.94
N VAL A 5 13.22 4.87 10.63
CA VAL A 5 12.81 3.80 9.70
C VAL A 5 14.04 3.27 9.00
N GLU A 6 14.17 1.96 8.94
CA GLU A 6 15.20 1.25 8.20
C GLU A 6 14.53 0.11 7.43
N ASP A 7 14.78 0.04 6.13
CA ASP A 7 14.16 -0.93 5.21
C ASP A 7 12.62 -1.01 5.38
N GLY A 8 11.96 0.15 5.49
CA GLY A 8 10.51 0.27 5.68
C GLY A 8 9.98 -0.13 7.06
N VAL A 9 10.82 -0.59 7.98
CA VAL A 9 10.46 -0.98 9.35
C VAL A 9 10.68 0.19 10.30
N LEU A 10 9.67 0.49 11.13
CA LEU A 10 9.77 1.49 12.19
C LEU A 10 10.55 0.92 13.38
N PHE A 11 11.55 1.66 13.87
CA PHE A 11 12.29 1.34 15.09
C PHE A 11 11.91 2.30 16.21
N VAL A 12 11.54 1.75 17.35
CA VAL A 12 11.24 2.49 18.58
C VAL A 12 12.09 1.89 19.71
N ASP A 13 12.84 2.72 20.44
CA ASP A 13 13.80 2.29 21.47
C ASP A 13 14.82 1.26 20.99
N GLY A 14 15.26 1.37 19.73
CA GLY A 14 16.23 0.47 19.14
C GLY A 14 15.68 -0.90 18.75
N LYS A 15 14.37 -1.11 18.81
CA LYS A 15 13.72 -2.37 18.44
C LYS A 15 12.86 -2.19 17.20
N PRO A 16 12.92 -3.14 16.24
CA PRO A 16 12.01 -3.14 15.12
C PRO A 16 10.58 -3.37 15.59
N ARG A 17 9.62 -2.67 15.00
CA ARG A 17 8.20 -2.74 15.34
C ARG A 17 7.36 -2.97 14.11
N LEU A 18 6.37 -3.85 14.21
CA LEU A 18 5.22 -3.79 13.33
C LEU A 18 4.37 -2.58 13.71
N LEU A 19 4.00 -1.76 12.74
CA LEU A 19 3.07 -0.67 12.99
C LEU A 19 1.65 -1.25 13.12
N LEU A 20 1.27 -1.70 14.30
CA LEU A 20 -0.08 -2.18 14.61
C LEU A 20 -0.93 -1.00 15.06
N ALA A 21 -1.49 -0.29 14.07
CA ALA A 21 -2.20 0.96 14.28
C ALA A 21 -3.72 0.82 14.13
N GLY A 22 -4.43 1.79 14.66
CA GLY A 22 -5.86 1.96 14.45
C GLY A 22 -6.24 3.43 14.36
N GLU A 23 -6.99 3.78 13.31
CA GLU A 23 -7.47 5.12 13.08
C GLU A 23 -8.59 5.48 14.04
N TYR A 24 -8.46 6.62 14.70
CA TYR A 24 -9.49 7.20 15.55
C TYR A 24 -9.80 8.65 15.12
N PRO A 25 -10.92 8.89 14.43
CA PRO A 25 -11.36 10.23 14.04
C PRO A 25 -11.85 11.04 15.25
N TYR A 26 -10.95 11.47 16.14
CA TYR A 26 -11.25 12.14 17.41
C TYR A 26 -12.12 13.40 17.24
N TYR A 27 -11.97 14.09 16.11
CA TYR A 27 -12.71 15.30 15.75
C TYR A 27 -14.19 15.04 15.41
N ARG A 28 -14.59 13.76 15.29
CA ARG A 28 -15.97 13.30 15.07
C ARG A 28 -16.55 12.58 16.29
N ASP A 29 -15.97 12.81 17.49
CA ASP A 29 -16.40 12.12 18.69
C ASP A 29 -16.34 13.03 19.92
N PRO A 30 -17.24 12.88 20.91
CA PRO A 30 -17.17 13.67 22.14
C PRO A 30 -15.95 13.26 22.97
N PRO A 31 -15.22 14.22 23.59
CA PRO A 31 -14.03 13.94 24.39
C PRO A 31 -14.21 12.91 25.51
N ALA A 32 -15.44 12.77 26.01
CA ALA A 32 -15.78 11.81 27.04
C ALA A 32 -15.59 10.35 26.61
N LEU A 33 -15.63 10.07 25.28
CA LEU A 33 -15.44 8.74 24.72
C LEU A 33 -13.98 8.45 24.34
N TRP A 34 -13.09 9.43 24.28
CA TRP A 34 -11.71 9.22 23.83
C TRP A 34 -10.99 8.17 24.71
N LEU A 35 -10.93 8.39 26.03
CA LEU A 35 -10.21 7.50 26.92
C LEU A 35 -10.77 6.07 26.96
N PRO A 36 -12.09 5.83 27.04
CA PRO A 36 -12.66 4.49 26.94
C PRO A 36 -12.27 3.75 25.65
N LYS A 37 -12.36 4.43 24.50
CA LYS A 37 -12.04 3.83 23.18
C LYS A 37 -10.54 3.57 23.02
N LEU A 38 -9.67 4.52 23.45
CA LEU A 38 -8.22 4.31 23.46
C LEU A 38 -7.82 3.08 24.32
N ARG A 39 -8.46 2.90 25.47
CA ARG A 39 -8.25 1.70 26.29
C ARG A 39 -8.71 0.42 25.59
N ALA A 40 -9.84 0.46 24.88
CA ALA A 40 -10.33 -0.69 24.11
C ALA A 40 -9.35 -1.04 22.98
N MET A 41 -8.82 -0.05 22.26
CA MET A 41 -7.76 -0.24 21.26
C MET A 41 -6.52 -0.93 21.85
N ARG A 42 -6.04 -0.42 23.01
CA ARG A 42 -4.88 -1.01 23.69
C ARG A 42 -5.11 -2.45 24.12
N LEU A 43 -6.29 -2.75 24.67
CA LEU A 43 -6.66 -4.11 25.07
C LEU A 43 -6.81 -5.07 23.90
N ALA A 44 -7.21 -4.56 22.73
CA ALA A 44 -7.27 -5.32 21.48
C ALA A 44 -5.90 -5.59 20.84
N GLY A 45 -4.80 -5.12 21.44
CA GLY A 45 -3.44 -5.35 20.94
C GLY A 45 -2.95 -4.32 19.92
N LEU A 46 -3.72 -3.27 19.64
CA LEU A 46 -3.22 -2.11 18.88
C LEU A 46 -2.19 -1.37 19.73
N GLU A 47 -1.11 -0.92 19.10
CA GLU A 47 -0.02 -0.22 19.78
C GLU A 47 0.07 1.26 19.42
N VAL A 48 -0.47 1.63 18.26
CA VAL A 48 -0.41 2.99 17.72
C VAL A 48 -1.84 3.48 17.45
N VAL A 49 -2.11 4.73 17.83
CA VAL A 49 -3.32 5.44 17.40
C VAL A 49 -2.94 6.32 16.21
N SER A 50 -3.54 6.10 15.06
CA SER A 50 -3.47 7.02 13.94
C SER A 50 -4.65 7.99 13.97
N PHE A 51 -4.45 9.20 13.50
CA PHE A 51 -5.53 10.18 13.42
C PHE A 51 -5.19 11.32 12.46
N TYR A 52 -6.19 11.73 11.69
CA TYR A 52 -6.11 12.95 10.91
C TYR A 52 -6.29 14.20 11.79
N ILE A 53 -5.65 15.29 11.40
CA ILE A 53 -5.82 16.62 12.00
C ILE A 53 -6.38 17.54 10.91
N PRO A 54 -7.72 17.62 10.72
CA PRO A 54 -8.30 18.37 9.62
C PRO A 54 -8.13 19.88 9.82
N TRP A 55 -7.56 20.56 8.84
CA TRP A 55 -7.37 22.01 8.88
C TRP A 55 -8.69 22.77 9.09
N ARG A 56 -9.74 22.40 8.33
CA ARG A 56 -11.09 22.94 8.46
C ARG A 56 -11.63 22.88 9.88
N HIS A 57 -11.30 21.86 10.65
CA HIS A 57 -11.77 21.67 12.02
C HIS A 57 -11.09 22.61 13.00
N HIS A 58 -9.81 22.86 12.82
CA HIS A 58 -8.98 23.64 13.72
C HIS A 58 -8.86 25.11 13.35
N GLU A 59 -9.28 25.53 12.14
CA GLU A 59 -9.39 26.96 11.79
C GLU A 59 -10.75 27.47 12.25
N VAL A 60 -10.74 28.48 13.13
CA VAL A 60 -11.96 29.10 13.69
C VAL A 60 -11.99 30.60 13.41
N MET A 61 -13.18 31.12 13.25
CA MET A 61 -13.40 32.58 13.19
C MET A 61 -13.53 33.14 14.59
N ARG A 62 -12.66 34.07 14.94
CA ARG A 62 -12.78 34.89 16.15
C ARG A 62 -13.59 36.17 15.88
N GLY A 63 -13.94 36.90 16.90
CA GLY A 63 -14.64 38.16 16.76
C GLY A 63 -13.95 39.11 15.76
N PHE A 64 -14.74 39.93 15.06
CA PHE A 64 -14.29 40.87 14.01
C PHE A 64 -13.70 40.27 12.75
N GLY A 65 -13.95 38.98 12.47
CA GLY A 65 -13.49 38.33 11.25
C GLY A 65 -12.02 37.88 11.28
N GLU A 66 -11.37 37.86 12.44
CA GLU A 66 -10.05 37.34 12.62
C GLU A 66 -10.07 35.80 12.61
N ARG A 67 -9.17 35.20 11.84
CA ARG A 67 -8.98 33.72 11.80
C ARG A 67 -7.93 33.30 12.79
N ALA A 68 -8.13 32.15 13.44
CA ALA A 68 -7.14 31.54 14.30
C ALA A 68 -7.12 30.03 14.12
N ILE A 69 -5.95 29.43 14.20
CA ILE A 69 -5.76 27.98 14.31
C ILE A 69 -5.72 27.65 15.81
N VAL A 70 -6.56 26.72 16.26
CA VAL A 70 -6.69 26.35 17.68
C VAL A 70 -6.65 24.84 17.86
N PHE A 71 -5.87 24.39 18.86
CA PHE A 71 -5.65 22.97 19.15
C PHE A 71 -5.92 22.61 20.63
N ASP A 72 -6.33 23.57 21.44
CA ASP A 72 -6.58 23.45 22.88
C ASP A 72 -7.94 24.04 23.29
N ALA A 73 -8.88 24.11 22.32
CA ALA A 73 -10.22 24.60 22.57
C ALA A 73 -11.11 23.51 23.19
N ASP A 74 -12.19 23.94 23.84
CA ASP A 74 -13.19 23.03 24.39
C ASP A 74 -13.79 22.09 23.32
N GLY A 75 -14.19 20.90 23.76
CA GLY A 75 -14.79 19.88 22.90
C GLY A 75 -13.76 19.10 22.08
N ASN A 76 -14.17 18.63 20.91
CA ASN A 76 -13.33 17.76 20.06
C ASN A 76 -12.27 18.51 19.22
N ARG A 77 -12.08 19.83 19.47
CA ARG A 77 -10.93 20.59 18.99
C ARG A 77 -9.73 20.56 19.94
N ASP A 78 -9.87 19.94 21.12
CA ASP A 78 -8.76 19.77 22.08
C ASP A 78 -7.81 18.63 21.68
N LEU A 79 -7.03 18.86 20.62
CA LEU A 79 -5.97 17.93 20.20
C LEU A 79 -4.95 17.68 21.31
N VAL A 80 -4.60 18.70 22.10
CA VAL A 80 -3.66 18.58 23.21
C VAL A 80 -4.21 17.63 24.28
N GLY A 81 -5.49 17.76 24.61
CA GLY A 81 -6.18 16.83 25.52
C GLY A 81 -6.26 15.42 24.97
N PHE A 82 -6.48 15.26 23.66
CA PHE A 82 -6.46 13.94 23.01
C PHE A 82 -5.07 13.28 23.10
N LEU A 83 -4.00 13.99 22.76
CA LEU A 83 -2.61 13.52 22.88
C LEU A 83 -2.24 13.11 24.31
N ARG A 84 -2.69 13.89 25.29
CA ARG A 84 -2.53 13.57 26.73
C ARG A 84 -3.21 12.24 27.09
N GLN A 85 -4.39 11.98 26.53
CA GLN A 85 -5.12 10.73 26.78
C GLN A 85 -4.44 9.54 26.09
N ILE A 86 -3.91 9.71 24.86
CA ILE A 86 -3.09 8.69 24.20
C ILE A 86 -1.91 8.31 25.09
N GLN A 87 -1.13 9.30 25.54
CA GLN A 87 0.02 9.06 26.42
C GLN A 87 -0.37 8.34 27.70
N ALA A 88 -1.49 8.72 28.31
CA ALA A 88 -1.99 8.11 29.56
C ALA A 88 -2.40 6.64 29.39
N THR A 89 -2.72 6.18 28.17
CA THR A 89 -3.02 4.76 27.89
C THR A 89 -1.78 3.93 27.57
N GLY A 90 -0.63 4.57 27.36
CA GLY A 90 0.59 3.92 26.91
C GLY A 90 0.56 3.51 25.43
N LEU A 91 -0.38 4.06 24.65
CA LEU A 91 -0.36 3.95 23.20
C LEU A 91 0.62 4.94 22.60
N LEU A 92 1.19 4.60 21.45
CA LEU A 92 1.95 5.49 20.59
C LEU A 92 0.99 6.21 19.62
N ALA A 93 1.50 7.16 18.85
CA ALA A 93 0.69 7.96 17.94
C ALA A 93 1.35 8.15 16.57
N LEU A 94 0.52 8.11 15.53
CA LEU A 94 0.81 8.53 14.17
C LEU A 94 -0.14 9.68 13.80
N ALA A 95 0.40 10.90 13.66
CA ALA A 95 -0.40 12.09 13.36
C ALA A 95 -0.40 12.40 11.86
N LYS A 96 -1.57 12.76 11.31
CA LYS A 96 -1.79 12.99 9.88
C LYS A 96 -2.36 14.42 9.64
N PRO A 97 -1.50 15.48 9.63
CA PRO A 97 -1.98 16.88 9.53
C PRO A 97 -2.37 17.34 8.11
N GLY A 98 -2.28 16.50 7.12
CA GLY A 98 -2.61 16.84 5.73
C GLY A 98 -1.56 17.70 5.04
N PRO A 99 -1.96 18.83 4.41
CA PRO A 99 -3.15 19.71 4.52
C PRO A 99 -4.49 19.15 4.04
N PHE A 100 -4.50 18.41 2.93
CA PHE A 100 -5.65 17.69 2.41
C PHE A 100 -5.66 16.29 3.01
N VAL A 101 -6.79 15.85 3.55
CA VAL A 101 -6.87 14.59 4.31
C VAL A 101 -7.93 13.62 3.79
N HIS A 102 -8.71 13.97 2.77
CA HIS A 102 -9.92 13.23 2.38
C HIS A 102 -10.84 12.99 3.58
N ALA A 103 -10.75 11.85 4.21
CA ALA A 103 -11.43 11.42 5.43
C ALA A 103 -12.95 11.68 5.38
N GLU A 104 -13.57 11.64 4.19
CA GLU A 104 -14.96 11.96 3.90
C GLU A 104 -15.38 13.30 4.54
N LEU A 105 -14.52 14.31 4.38
CA LEU A 105 -14.74 15.67 4.85
C LEU A 105 -15.08 16.61 3.69
N PRO A 106 -15.86 17.67 3.93
CA PRO A 106 -16.06 18.71 2.95
C PRO A 106 -14.73 19.25 2.46
N PHE A 107 -14.58 19.39 1.14
CA PHE A 107 -13.37 19.89 0.47
C PHE A 107 -12.07 19.18 0.93
N GLY A 108 -12.17 17.87 1.26
CA GLY A 108 -11.04 17.07 1.74
C GLY A 108 -10.39 17.57 3.03
N GLY A 109 -11.14 18.31 3.86
CA GLY A 109 -10.66 18.88 5.12
C GLY A 109 -9.96 20.25 4.98
N LEU A 110 -9.85 20.79 3.78
CA LEU A 110 -9.39 22.18 3.57
C LEU A 110 -10.49 23.18 3.96
N PRO A 111 -10.14 24.40 4.44
CA PRO A 111 -11.09 25.50 4.56
C PRO A 111 -11.64 25.93 3.19
N ASP A 112 -12.95 26.17 3.07
CA ASP A 112 -13.61 26.53 1.79
C ASP A 112 -13.01 27.77 1.13
N ARG A 113 -12.52 28.73 1.94
CA ARG A 113 -11.87 29.95 1.45
C ARG A 113 -10.63 29.69 0.58
N LEU A 114 -10.06 28.49 0.63
CA LEU A 114 -8.92 28.10 -0.20
C LEU A 114 -9.34 27.55 -1.55
N SER A 115 -10.64 27.57 -1.86
CA SER A 115 -11.12 27.17 -3.17
C SER A 115 -11.07 28.34 -4.16
N PRO A 116 -10.46 28.12 -5.35
CA PRO A 116 -10.55 29.08 -6.46
C PRO A 116 -12.00 29.35 -6.92
N SER A 117 -12.96 28.51 -6.56
CA SER A 117 -14.38 28.76 -6.80
C SER A 117 -14.93 29.90 -5.97
N LEU A 118 -14.30 30.24 -4.82
CA LEU A 118 -14.72 31.27 -3.88
C LEU A 118 -13.75 32.44 -3.82
N ASP A 119 -12.48 32.24 -4.16
CA ASP A 119 -11.46 33.29 -4.20
C ASP A 119 -10.71 33.25 -5.54
N SER A 120 -11.00 34.20 -6.41
CA SER A 120 -10.38 34.30 -7.75
C SER A 120 -8.90 34.72 -7.73
N ALA A 121 -8.34 35.05 -6.57
CA ALA A 121 -6.90 35.27 -6.42
C ALA A 121 -6.09 33.95 -6.39
N LEU A 122 -6.76 32.82 -6.16
CA LEU A 122 -6.16 31.49 -6.16
C LEU A 122 -6.18 30.88 -7.57
N CYS A 123 -5.07 30.27 -7.96
CA CYS A 123 -4.97 29.50 -9.20
C CYS A 123 -5.58 28.11 -9.00
N ALA A 124 -6.54 27.71 -9.84
CA ALA A 124 -7.12 26.38 -9.77
C ALA A 124 -6.17 25.33 -10.36
N ALA A 125 -6.15 24.13 -9.82
CA ALA A 125 -5.57 22.96 -10.47
C ALA A 125 -6.42 22.60 -11.71
N ILE A 126 -5.76 22.39 -12.88
CA ILE A 126 -6.44 22.21 -14.17
C ILE A 126 -6.05 20.87 -14.79
N SER A 127 -7.01 20.18 -15.37
CA SER A 127 -6.80 18.94 -16.13
C SER A 127 -6.35 19.22 -17.58
N ALA A 128 -5.88 18.17 -18.27
CA ALA A 128 -5.46 18.25 -19.68
C ALA A 128 -6.57 18.69 -20.65
N VAL A 129 -7.85 18.59 -20.26
CA VAL A 129 -8.99 19.07 -21.04
C VAL A 129 -9.37 20.52 -20.71
N GLY A 130 -8.64 21.18 -19.80
CA GLY A 130 -8.87 22.57 -19.42
C GLY A 130 -9.91 22.76 -18.30
N GLU A 131 -10.37 21.68 -17.68
CA GLU A 131 -11.37 21.75 -16.63
C GLU A 131 -10.71 21.80 -15.23
N PRO A 132 -11.26 22.58 -14.28
CA PRO A 132 -10.78 22.59 -12.90
C PRO A 132 -10.95 21.24 -12.24
N VAL A 133 -9.90 20.77 -11.56
CA VAL A 133 -9.96 19.59 -10.68
C VAL A 133 -10.74 19.97 -9.43
N ARG A 134 -11.65 19.09 -9.02
CA ARG A 134 -12.58 19.38 -7.92
C ARG A 134 -12.52 18.35 -6.82
N SER A 135 -12.71 18.79 -5.61
CA SER A 135 -13.16 17.95 -4.50
C SER A 135 -14.61 18.32 -4.20
N GLN A 136 -15.50 17.36 -4.42
CA GLN A 136 -16.94 17.62 -4.40
C GLN A 136 -17.30 18.77 -5.37
N ARG A 137 -17.96 19.82 -4.90
CA ARG A 137 -18.38 20.96 -5.74
C ARG A 137 -17.33 22.07 -5.87
N LEU A 138 -16.27 22.06 -5.05
CA LEU A 138 -15.27 23.11 -4.98
C LEU A 138 -14.03 22.78 -5.83
N ALA A 139 -13.53 23.76 -6.58
CA ALA A 139 -12.28 23.63 -7.31
C ALA A 139 -11.09 23.56 -6.33
N LEU A 140 -10.18 22.64 -6.57
CA LEU A 140 -8.93 22.53 -5.80
C LEU A 140 -7.93 23.59 -6.27
N PRO A 141 -7.18 24.21 -5.34
CA PRO A 141 -6.11 25.13 -5.70
C PRO A 141 -4.94 24.36 -6.36
N SER A 142 -4.23 24.98 -7.27
CA SER A 142 -2.98 24.43 -7.80
C SER A 142 -1.96 24.24 -6.67
N PRO A 143 -1.27 23.10 -6.58
CA PRO A 143 -0.16 22.92 -5.63
C PRO A 143 1.00 23.90 -5.85
N PHE A 144 1.03 24.56 -7.02
CA PHE A 144 2.02 25.57 -7.41
C PHE A 144 1.55 27.00 -7.14
N ASP A 145 0.32 27.21 -6.68
CA ASP A 145 -0.20 28.53 -6.33
C ASP A 145 0.57 29.08 -5.12
N PRO A 146 1.15 30.30 -5.22
CA PRO A 146 1.95 30.86 -4.14
C PRO A 146 1.13 31.22 -2.90
N VAL A 147 -0.14 31.60 -3.05
CA VAL A 147 -1.02 31.94 -1.91
C VAL A 147 -1.39 30.65 -1.16
N PHE A 148 -1.83 29.61 -1.89
CA PHE A 148 -2.13 28.32 -1.30
C PHE A 148 -0.91 27.69 -0.61
N SER A 149 0.28 27.80 -1.25
CA SER A 149 1.53 27.32 -0.67
C SER A 149 1.89 28.03 0.65
N ALA A 150 1.70 29.34 0.72
CA ALA A 150 1.94 30.13 1.94
C ALA A 150 0.95 29.80 3.06
N GLU A 151 -0.32 29.65 2.74
CA GLU A 151 -1.37 29.25 3.68
C GLU A 151 -1.13 27.82 4.22
N SER A 152 -0.77 26.89 3.34
CA SER A 152 -0.40 25.50 3.71
C SER A 152 0.81 25.47 4.65
N ALA A 153 1.83 26.30 4.38
CA ALA A 153 2.99 26.44 5.25
C ALA A 153 2.61 26.96 6.64
N THR A 154 1.69 27.91 6.71
CA THR A 154 1.16 28.43 7.99
C THR A 154 0.44 27.36 8.79
N TRP A 155 -0.41 26.57 8.10
CA TRP A 155 -1.10 25.43 8.71
C TRP A 155 -0.13 24.37 9.25
N LEU A 156 0.80 23.91 8.41
CA LEU A 156 1.75 22.85 8.77
C LEU A 156 2.70 23.29 9.88
N SER A 157 3.17 24.56 9.85
CA SER A 157 3.97 25.09 10.95
C SER A 157 3.20 25.11 12.28
N ALA A 158 1.92 25.52 12.26
CA ALA A 158 1.09 25.49 13.46
C ALA A 158 0.83 24.06 13.97
N ALA A 159 0.61 23.10 13.05
CA ALA A 159 0.48 21.70 13.39
C ALA A 159 1.79 21.12 13.97
N GLY A 160 2.93 21.48 13.39
CA GLY A 160 4.25 21.12 13.92
C GLY A 160 4.50 21.69 15.31
N ASP A 161 4.15 22.97 15.54
CA ASP A 161 4.31 23.63 16.84
C ASP A 161 3.55 22.90 17.96
N VAL A 162 2.33 22.47 17.69
CA VAL A 162 1.53 21.73 18.68
C VAL A 162 2.00 20.29 18.86
N LEU A 163 2.56 19.65 17.84
CA LEU A 163 3.03 18.26 17.92
C LEU A 163 4.39 18.12 18.56
N ARG A 164 5.31 19.11 18.39
CA ARG A 164 6.71 19.03 18.89
C ARG A 164 6.84 18.66 20.37
N PRO A 165 6.05 19.20 21.33
CA PRO A 165 6.12 18.77 22.73
C PRO A 165 5.67 17.33 22.99
N TRP A 166 5.03 16.69 22.00
CA TRP A 166 4.48 15.34 22.09
C TRP A 166 5.25 14.31 21.27
N LEU A 167 6.39 14.69 20.67
CA LEU A 167 7.23 13.76 19.93
C LEU A 167 7.91 12.78 20.87
N TYR A 168 8.08 11.55 20.42
CA TYR A 168 8.81 10.53 21.16
C TYR A 168 10.30 10.92 21.34
N PRO A 169 10.94 10.72 22.53
CA PRO A 169 10.46 9.94 23.66
C PRO A 169 9.64 10.72 24.72
N ASP A 170 9.52 12.03 24.60
CA ASP A 170 8.85 12.87 25.63
C ASP A 170 7.31 12.73 25.56
N GLY A 171 6.77 12.43 24.38
CA GLY A 171 5.37 12.17 24.11
C GLY A 171 5.14 10.90 23.30
N PRO A 172 3.87 10.64 22.90
CA PRO A 172 3.50 9.40 22.21
C PRO A 172 3.77 9.40 20.71
N VAL A 173 4.02 10.55 20.06
CA VAL A 173 4.10 10.68 18.59
C VAL A 173 5.41 10.08 18.07
N VAL A 174 5.33 8.93 17.40
CA VAL A 174 6.49 8.20 16.84
C VAL A 174 6.69 8.42 15.35
N SER A 175 5.64 8.90 14.66
CA SER A 175 5.69 9.17 13.22
C SER A 175 4.57 10.13 12.81
N VAL A 176 4.72 10.69 11.61
CA VAL A 176 3.69 11.53 10.99
C VAL A 176 3.48 11.09 9.54
N GLN A 177 2.31 11.43 8.97
CA GLN A 177 2.03 11.33 7.54
C GLN A 177 1.73 12.71 6.99
N VAL A 178 2.34 13.09 5.86
CA VAL A 178 2.05 14.34 5.14
C VAL A 178 1.30 14.07 3.84
N GLY A 179 0.44 15.00 3.45
CA GLY A 179 -0.49 14.79 2.35
C GLY A 179 -1.49 13.67 2.66
N ASN A 180 -2.27 13.33 1.67
CA ASN A 180 -3.03 12.08 1.65
C ASN A 180 -3.16 11.60 0.21
N GLU A 181 -2.59 10.44 -0.09
CA GLU A 181 -2.52 9.88 -1.45
C GLU A 181 -1.92 10.87 -2.46
N GLY A 182 -0.92 11.64 -2.04
CA GLY A 182 -0.33 12.78 -2.74
C GLY A 182 -0.78 14.11 -2.14
N HIS A 183 -0.97 15.14 -2.99
CA HIS A 183 -1.55 16.42 -2.55
C HIS A 183 -3.07 16.32 -2.38
N TYR A 184 -3.76 15.63 -3.33
CA TYR A 184 -5.23 15.57 -3.47
C TYR A 184 -5.73 14.19 -3.93
N GLY A 185 -4.99 13.12 -3.69
CA GLY A 185 -5.31 11.78 -4.22
C GLY A 185 -4.75 11.53 -5.62
N GLU A 186 -3.88 12.40 -6.14
CA GLU A 186 -3.35 12.27 -7.49
C GLU A 186 -2.45 11.04 -7.69
N MET A 187 -1.99 10.40 -6.61
CA MET A 187 -1.24 9.15 -6.73
C MET A 187 -2.03 8.04 -7.43
N ALA A 188 -3.37 8.10 -7.34
CA ALA A 188 -4.28 7.18 -8.02
C ALA A 188 -4.84 7.73 -9.33
N LEU A 189 -4.71 9.05 -9.59
CA LEU A 189 -5.35 9.69 -10.72
C LEU A 189 -4.51 9.58 -12.01
N ALA A 190 -5.20 9.72 -13.15
CA ALA A 190 -4.60 9.77 -14.46
C ALA A 190 -3.55 10.90 -14.59
N LEU A 191 -2.51 10.68 -15.42
CA LEU A 191 -1.48 11.70 -15.70
C LEU A 191 -2.04 12.97 -16.33
N SER A 192 -3.22 12.89 -16.96
CA SER A 192 -3.95 14.02 -17.53
C SER A 192 -4.77 14.80 -16.49
N SER A 193 -4.79 14.40 -15.21
CA SER A 193 -5.61 15.06 -14.19
C SER A 193 -5.03 16.35 -13.64
N LEU A 194 -3.71 16.45 -13.47
CA LEU A 194 -2.99 17.65 -13.00
C LEU A 194 -1.54 17.70 -13.48
N ASP A 195 -0.93 18.89 -13.54
CA ASP A 195 -1.53 20.22 -13.33
C ASP A 195 -1.26 21.10 -14.54
N TYR A 196 -2.30 21.37 -15.31
CA TYR A 196 -2.26 22.18 -16.54
C TYR A 196 -2.61 23.64 -16.27
N SER A 197 -2.62 24.10 -15.01
CA SER A 197 -2.77 25.51 -14.68
C SER A 197 -1.56 26.33 -15.15
N ASP A 198 -1.74 27.65 -15.26
CA ASP A 198 -0.61 28.55 -15.58
C ASP A 198 0.55 28.40 -14.58
N CYS A 199 0.24 28.17 -13.30
CA CYS A 199 1.24 27.92 -12.25
C CYS A 199 1.97 26.59 -12.44
N GLY A 200 1.23 25.52 -12.73
CA GLY A 200 1.80 24.19 -13.00
C GLY A 200 2.64 24.16 -14.26
N LEU A 201 2.13 24.72 -15.36
CA LEU A 201 2.86 24.82 -16.62
C LEU A 201 4.11 25.67 -16.52
N ALA A 202 4.08 26.75 -15.73
CA ALA A 202 5.28 27.55 -15.48
C ALA A 202 6.35 26.76 -14.73
N ASP A 203 5.97 25.85 -13.81
CA ASP A 203 6.91 24.95 -13.14
C ASP A 203 7.48 23.89 -14.11
N PHE A 204 6.61 23.27 -14.93
CA PHE A 204 7.04 22.34 -15.98
C PHE A 204 8.05 22.96 -16.92
N LYS A 205 7.76 24.16 -17.45
CA LYS A 205 8.64 24.89 -18.38
C LYS A 205 9.98 25.31 -17.74
N ARG A 206 10.06 25.52 -16.42
CA ARG A 206 11.35 25.73 -15.74
C ARG A 206 12.25 24.51 -15.80
N SER A 207 11.67 23.31 -15.66
CA SER A 207 12.42 22.05 -15.73
C SER A 207 12.70 21.62 -17.18
N TYR A 208 11.77 21.90 -18.08
CA TYR A 208 11.79 21.44 -19.49
C TYR A 208 11.44 22.58 -20.46
N PRO A 209 12.32 23.60 -20.63
CA PRO A 209 11.99 24.85 -21.35
C PRO A 209 11.65 24.67 -22.82
N ASN A 210 12.13 23.58 -23.44
CA ASN A 210 11.97 23.32 -24.88
C ASN A 210 10.91 22.25 -25.19
N LEU A 211 10.26 21.69 -24.13
CA LEU A 211 9.25 20.64 -24.27
C LEU A 211 7.85 21.20 -24.03
N GLU A 212 6.85 20.58 -24.61
CA GLU A 212 5.45 20.92 -24.45
C GLU A 212 4.73 19.90 -23.58
N GLU A 213 3.71 20.33 -22.88
CA GLU A 213 2.86 19.46 -22.08
C GLU A 213 1.95 18.60 -22.99
N PRO A 214 1.88 17.27 -22.80
CA PRO A 214 0.96 16.40 -23.52
C PRO A 214 -0.49 16.71 -23.16
N ARG A 215 -1.40 16.68 -24.13
CA ARG A 215 -2.84 16.90 -23.94
C ARG A 215 -3.66 15.75 -24.46
N THR A 216 -4.82 15.50 -23.85
CA THR A 216 -5.76 14.47 -24.30
C THR A 216 -6.18 14.72 -25.76
N GLY A 217 -6.16 13.65 -26.57
CA GLY A 217 -6.52 13.70 -27.99
C GLY A 217 -5.42 14.18 -28.95
N GLN A 218 -4.24 14.51 -28.44
CA GLN A 218 -3.07 14.72 -29.31
C GLN A 218 -2.44 13.38 -29.65
N THR A 219 -2.22 13.14 -30.93
CA THR A 219 -1.43 12.00 -31.40
C THR A 219 -0.05 12.53 -31.79
N PRO A 220 1.03 12.05 -31.18
CA PRO A 220 2.38 12.42 -31.66
C PRO A 220 2.60 11.83 -33.04
N ALA A 221 2.86 12.69 -34.00
CA ALA A 221 3.11 12.26 -35.37
C ALA A 221 4.52 11.69 -35.62
N GLN A 222 5.42 11.74 -34.58
CA GLN A 222 6.83 11.37 -34.74
C GLN A 222 7.44 10.94 -33.41
N MET A 223 8.53 10.15 -33.45
CA MET A 223 9.27 9.70 -32.26
C MET A 223 9.78 10.85 -31.36
N GLU A 224 10.10 12.00 -31.94
CA GLU A 224 10.52 13.20 -31.20
C GLU A 224 9.51 13.63 -30.15
N ALA A 225 8.22 13.31 -30.34
CA ALA A 225 7.17 13.61 -29.38
C ALA A 225 7.27 12.78 -28.12
N LEU A 226 7.96 11.64 -28.08
CA LEU A 226 8.15 10.85 -26.86
C LEU A 226 8.82 11.65 -25.75
N ALA A 227 9.76 12.51 -26.08
CA ALA A 227 10.44 13.38 -25.11
C ALA A 227 9.45 14.23 -24.29
N HIS A 228 8.36 14.70 -24.90
CA HIS A 228 7.31 15.46 -24.22
C HIS A 228 6.60 14.60 -23.17
N TYR A 229 6.24 13.36 -23.53
CA TYR A 229 5.53 12.43 -22.63
C TYR A 229 6.42 11.94 -21.49
N LEU A 230 7.69 11.63 -21.79
CA LEU A 230 8.68 11.27 -20.78
C LEU A 230 8.90 12.40 -19.78
N ALA A 231 9.10 13.62 -20.29
CA ALA A 231 9.29 14.80 -19.45
C ALA A 231 8.07 15.08 -18.56
N TRP A 232 6.86 14.95 -19.09
CA TRP A 232 5.63 15.16 -18.33
C TRP A 232 5.48 14.12 -17.22
N GLY A 233 5.72 12.83 -17.52
CA GLY A 233 5.66 11.75 -16.54
C GLY A 233 6.67 11.95 -15.43
N ALA A 234 7.94 12.21 -15.77
CA ALA A 234 9.01 12.47 -14.80
C ALA A 234 8.72 13.71 -13.95
N TRP A 235 8.26 14.81 -14.56
CA TRP A 235 7.86 16.02 -13.86
C TRP A 235 6.69 15.76 -12.92
N SER A 236 5.66 15.05 -13.37
CA SER A 236 4.48 14.73 -12.55
C SER A 236 4.87 13.96 -11.28
N ALA A 237 5.71 12.93 -11.41
CA ALA A 237 6.20 12.17 -10.26
C ALA A 237 7.08 13.02 -9.32
N GLN A 238 8.05 13.75 -9.89
CA GLN A 238 8.96 14.59 -9.10
C GLN A 238 8.26 15.73 -8.38
N THR A 239 7.23 16.35 -8.97
CA THR A 239 6.52 17.46 -8.34
C THR A 239 5.66 17.01 -7.18
N THR A 240 5.00 15.84 -7.27
CA THR A 240 4.30 15.26 -6.13
C THR A 240 5.28 14.99 -4.97
N MET A 241 6.40 14.33 -5.24
CA MET A 241 7.41 14.04 -4.21
C MET A 241 8.01 15.31 -3.59
N ARG A 242 8.42 16.29 -4.39
CA ARG A 242 8.92 17.60 -3.90
C ARG A 242 7.85 18.33 -3.07
N GLY A 243 6.58 18.18 -3.40
CA GLY A 243 5.48 18.72 -2.61
C GLY A 243 5.39 18.09 -1.22
N LEU A 244 5.44 16.76 -1.15
CA LEU A 244 5.44 16.03 0.12
C LEU A 244 6.68 16.36 0.98
N GLU A 245 7.88 16.44 0.38
CA GLU A 245 9.11 16.86 1.06
C GLU A 245 9.01 18.28 1.62
N ARG A 246 8.39 19.19 0.87
CA ARG A 246 8.11 20.56 1.33
C ARG A 246 7.16 20.57 2.51
N MET A 247 6.07 19.77 2.47
CA MET A 247 5.13 19.63 3.58
C MET A 247 5.83 19.11 4.85
N ALA A 248 6.67 18.09 4.71
CA ALA A 248 7.48 17.56 5.81
C ALA A 248 8.42 18.62 6.41
N SER A 249 9.11 19.39 5.55
CA SER A 249 9.96 20.49 5.97
C SER A 249 9.22 21.62 6.70
N GLN A 250 7.98 21.93 6.26
CA GLN A 250 7.14 22.96 6.87
C GLN A 250 6.56 22.51 8.22
N LEU A 251 6.28 21.21 8.36
CA LEU A 251 5.83 20.62 9.62
C LEU A 251 6.93 20.65 10.69
N ASP A 252 8.20 20.52 10.28
CA ASP A 252 9.40 20.63 11.12
C ASP A 252 9.35 19.75 12.39
N VAL A 253 9.16 18.45 12.21
CA VAL A 253 9.12 17.45 13.29
C VAL A 253 10.26 16.44 13.12
N ASP A 254 10.82 15.98 14.24
CA ASP A 254 11.99 15.10 14.25
C ASP A 254 11.61 13.65 14.57
N VAL A 255 10.69 13.14 13.76
CA VAL A 255 10.23 11.73 13.72
C VAL A 255 10.05 11.31 12.26
N PRO A 256 10.02 10.01 11.93
CA PRO A 256 9.79 9.53 10.57
C PRO A 256 8.52 10.10 9.93
N VAL A 257 8.63 10.47 8.65
CA VAL A 257 7.54 11.01 7.84
C VAL A 257 7.15 10.00 6.77
N PHE A 258 5.90 9.59 6.75
CA PHE A 258 5.33 8.72 5.74
C PHE A 258 4.49 9.51 4.71
N ALA A 259 4.34 8.94 3.52
CA ALA A 259 3.30 9.28 2.56
C ALA A 259 2.62 7.99 2.10
N ASN A 260 1.28 8.00 2.11
CA ASN A 260 0.48 6.87 1.67
C ASN A 260 0.15 6.98 0.19
N TYR A 261 0.23 5.85 -0.52
CA TYR A 261 -0.04 5.71 -1.94
C TYR A 261 -1.38 4.98 -2.12
N ALA A 262 -2.29 5.58 -2.89
CA ALA A 262 -3.56 4.96 -3.22
C ALA A 262 -3.42 3.85 -4.28
N PRO A 263 -4.34 2.87 -4.33
CA PRO A 263 -4.40 1.90 -5.42
C PRO A 263 -4.70 2.57 -6.77
N PRO A 264 -4.32 1.93 -7.89
CA PRO A 264 -4.69 2.40 -9.21
C PRO A 264 -6.21 2.54 -9.35
N LYS A 265 -6.71 3.68 -9.83
CA LYS A 265 -8.15 3.91 -10.09
C LYS A 265 -8.45 3.89 -11.56
N SER A 266 -9.49 3.18 -11.95
CA SER A 266 -9.95 3.07 -13.33
C SER A 266 -10.95 4.17 -13.65
N ASP A 267 -10.46 5.36 -13.91
CA ASP A 267 -11.26 6.47 -14.42
C ASP A 267 -11.21 6.57 -15.95
N SER A 268 -10.34 5.79 -16.60
CA SER A 268 -10.17 5.83 -18.05
C SER A 268 -11.08 4.83 -18.75
N ALA A 269 -11.52 5.20 -19.96
CA ALA A 269 -12.27 4.31 -20.83
C ALA A 269 -11.41 3.16 -21.39
N ARG A 270 -10.09 3.16 -21.12
CA ARG A 270 -9.12 2.20 -21.65
C ARG A 270 -8.57 1.29 -20.57
N PRO A 271 -8.75 -0.04 -20.68
CA PRO A 271 -8.14 -0.98 -19.76
C PRO A 271 -6.61 -0.81 -19.71
N GLY A 272 -6.06 -0.73 -18.51
CA GLY A 272 -4.63 -0.68 -18.28
C GLY A 272 -4.01 0.73 -18.15
N ASP A 273 -4.69 1.81 -18.57
CA ASP A 273 -4.18 3.18 -18.42
C ASP A 273 -3.88 3.53 -16.96
N TYR A 274 -4.70 3.07 -16.05
CA TYR A 274 -4.53 3.31 -14.62
C TYR A 274 -3.26 2.65 -14.05
N TYR A 275 -2.85 1.48 -14.52
CA TYR A 275 -1.58 0.87 -14.12
C TYR A 275 -0.39 1.70 -14.61
N ASN A 276 -0.45 2.16 -15.86
CA ASN A 276 0.58 3.01 -16.42
C ASN A 276 0.69 4.34 -15.66
N SER A 277 -0.44 4.97 -15.37
CA SER A 277 -0.49 6.20 -14.58
C SER A 277 0.10 5.99 -13.18
N TRP A 278 -0.32 4.92 -12.49
CA TRP A 278 0.14 4.61 -11.14
C TRP A 278 1.64 4.33 -11.09
N VAL A 279 2.17 3.51 -12.02
CA VAL A 279 3.61 3.22 -12.12
C VAL A 279 4.40 4.50 -12.35
N THR A 280 3.92 5.38 -13.26
CA THR A 280 4.58 6.66 -13.57
C THR A 280 4.61 7.59 -12.36
N ARG A 281 3.49 7.77 -11.64
CA ARG A 281 3.43 8.64 -10.47
C ARG A 281 4.29 8.13 -9.30
N ASN A 282 4.55 6.83 -9.25
CA ASN A 282 5.45 6.20 -8.29
C ASN A 282 6.94 6.21 -8.73
N TRP A 283 7.30 6.96 -9.77
CA TRP A 283 8.66 7.03 -10.30
C TRP A 283 9.63 7.69 -9.31
N ALA A 284 9.25 8.86 -8.77
CA ALA A 284 10.13 9.58 -7.86
C ALA A 284 10.24 8.90 -6.49
N ARG A 285 11.45 8.95 -5.93
CA ARG A 285 11.77 8.50 -4.57
C ARG A 285 12.23 9.67 -3.71
N SER A 286 12.10 9.53 -2.42
CA SER A 286 12.63 10.46 -1.43
C SER A 286 13.55 9.73 -0.46
N SER A 287 14.55 10.43 0.06
CA SER A 287 15.37 9.96 1.19
C SER A 287 14.77 10.35 2.54
N THR A 288 13.75 11.19 2.57
CA THR A 288 13.15 11.74 3.80
C THR A 288 11.69 11.37 3.98
N ILE A 289 11.01 10.91 2.91
CA ILE A 289 9.62 10.43 2.94
C ILE A 289 9.60 8.93 2.74
N TYR A 290 9.08 8.21 3.73
CA TYR A 290 8.96 6.76 3.69
C TYR A 290 7.67 6.33 3.02
N TYR A 291 7.77 5.23 2.27
CA TYR A 291 6.62 4.62 1.57
C TYR A 291 5.63 4.02 2.55
N ALA A 292 4.36 4.27 2.30
CA ALA A 292 3.22 3.58 2.84
C ALA A 292 2.14 3.49 1.75
N TYR A 293 1.07 2.73 1.99
CA TYR A 293 -0.01 2.59 1.01
C TYR A 293 -1.37 2.46 1.70
N THR A 294 -2.45 2.44 0.91
CA THR A 294 -3.83 2.26 1.35
C THR A 294 -4.46 1.05 0.67
N SER A 295 -5.53 0.47 1.23
CA SER A 295 -6.16 -0.75 0.71
C SER A 295 -7.47 -0.52 -0.06
N TRP A 296 -7.73 0.70 -0.54
CA TRP A 296 -8.98 1.04 -1.24
C TRP A 296 -9.09 0.43 -2.66
N ALA A 297 -8.63 -0.81 -2.80
CA ALA A 297 -8.62 -1.57 -4.07
C ALA A 297 -9.93 -2.35 -4.31
N GLY A 298 -10.74 -2.56 -3.28
CA GLY A 298 -11.92 -3.43 -3.31
C GLY A 298 -11.71 -4.72 -2.50
N ASN A 299 -12.55 -5.73 -2.74
CA ASN A 299 -12.51 -6.99 -2.00
C ASN A 299 -11.49 -7.97 -2.60
N VAL A 300 -10.30 -8.02 -2.03
CA VAL A 300 -9.19 -8.90 -2.47
C VAL A 300 -9.51 -10.40 -2.36
N VAL A 301 -10.51 -10.77 -1.53
CA VAL A 301 -10.90 -12.17 -1.31
C VAL A 301 -11.56 -12.77 -2.54
N CYS A 302 -12.38 -11.98 -3.27
CA CYS A 302 -13.19 -12.49 -4.37
C CYS A 302 -13.00 -11.73 -5.71
N GLN A 303 -12.37 -10.56 -5.73
CA GLN A 303 -12.17 -9.75 -6.93
C GLN A 303 -10.71 -9.86 -7.38
N ASP A 304 -10.46 -10.48 -8.54
CA ASP A 304 -9.09 -10.67 -9.06
C ASP A 304 -8.35 -9.36 -9.28
N ARG A 305 -9.06 -8.33 -9.74
CA ARG A 305 -8.47 -7.02 -9.93
C ARG A 305 -8.04 -6.38 -8.61
N ALA A 306 -8.90 -6.40 -7.60
CA ALA A 306 -8.57 -5.88 -6.28
C ALA A 306 -7.35 -6.60 -5.67
N LEU A 307 -7.26 -7.92 -5.89
CA LEU A 307 -6.10 -8.71 -5.50
C LEU A 307 -4.82 -8.22 -6.18
N LEU A 308 -4.84 -8.03 -7.50
CA LEU A 308 -3.68 -7.58 -8.28
C LEU A 308 -3.24 -6.17 -7.90
N ASP A 309 -4.19 -5.25 -7.76
CA ASP A 309 -3.94 -3.87 -7.34
C ASP A 309 -3.31 -3.84 -5.93
N TYR A 310 -3.82 -4.64 -5.00
CA TYR A 310 -3.30 -4.73 -3.64
C TYR A 310 -1.89 -5.34 -3.59
N VAL A 311 -1.67 -6.46 -4.30
CA VAL A 311 -0.36 -7.12 -4.37
C VAL A 311 0.67 -6.18 -5.02
N LEU A 312 0.31 -5.47 -6.08
CA LEU A 312 1.18 -4.48 -6.73
C LEU A 312 1.66 -3.43 -5.73
N MET A 313 0.74 -2.85 -4.94
CA MET A 313 1.09 -1.84 -3.93
C MET A 313 1.96 -2.41 -2.81
N ALA A 314 1.55 -3.54 -2.24
CA ALA A 314 2.24 -4.15 -1.10
C ALA A 314 3.64 -4.68 -1.46
N CYS A 315 3.85 -5.14 -2.71
CA CYS A 315 5.16 -5.58 -3.21
C CYS A 315 6.01 -4.44 -3.80
N ARG A 316 5.44 -3.25 -4.04
CA ARG A 316 6.17 -2.16 -4.71
C ARG A 316 7.38 -1.69 -3.91
N ARG A 317 7.20 -1.49 -2.61
CA ARG A 317 8.25 -1.11 -1.64
C ARG A 317 7.83 -1.58 -0.26
N ARG A 318 8.79 -1.84 0.61
CA ARG A 318 8.49 -2.13 2.02
C ARG A 318 7.96 -0.89 2.73
N GLY A 319 6.85 -1.04 3.43
CA GLY A 319 6.19 0.00 4.20
C GLY A 319 4.86 -0.49 4.78
N PRO A 320 4.26 0.24 5.71
CA PRO A 320 2.99 -0.15 6.30
C PRO A 320 1.81 0.18 5.36
N ASN A 321 0.71 -0.57 5.50
CA ASN A 321 -0.61 -0.15 5.04
C ASN A 321 -1.15 0.85 6.08
N LEU A 322 -1.36 2.12 5.69
CA LEU A 322 -1.81 3.19 6.60
C LEU A 322 -3.30 3.49 6.53
N GLU A 323 -4.06 2.74 5.73
CA GLU A 323 -5.52 2.74 5.70
C GLU A 323 -6.02 1.40 5.20
N GLU A 324 -6.38 0.50 6.10
CA GLU A 324 -6.99 -0.76 5.76
C GLU A 324 -8.47 -0.76 6.16
N ASN A 325 -9.36 -0.96 5.18
CA ASN A 325 -10.80 -0.86 5.42
C ASN A 325 -11.31 -1.98 6.35
N TRP A 326 -11.70 -1.61 7.57
CA TRP A 326 -12.35 -2.47 8.57
C TRP A 326 -13.74 -1.96 8.96
N SER A 327 -14.15 -0.80 8.46
CA SER A 327 -15.29 -0.10 9.02
C SER A 327 -16.28 0.49 8.01
N LEU A 328 -15.82 0.82 6.79
CA LEU A 328 -16.66 1.51 5.80
C LEU A 328 -17.35 0.49 4.89
N SER A 329 -18.46 -0.08 5.35
CA SER A 329 -19.24 -1.07 4.61
C SER A 329 -19.97 -0.48 3.40
N TRP A 330 -20.14 0.83 3.34
CA TRP A 330 -20.65 1.51 2.16
C TRP A 330 -19.64 1.57 0.99
N VAL A 331 -18.34 1.45 1.27
CA VAL A 331 -17.29 1.30 0.25
C VAL A 331 -17.20 -0.15 -0.21
N GLU A 332 -17.15 -1.08 0.75
CA GLU A 332 -17.10 -2.53 0.50
C GLU A 332 -17.88 -3.25 1.61
N ALA A 333 -19.07 -3.72 1.28
CA ALA A 333 -20.00 -4.30 2.24
C ALA A 333 -19.42 -5.50 3.02
N ASP A 334 -18.55 -6.26 2.39
CA ASP A 334 -17.97 -7.45 2.98
C ASP A 334 -16.94 -7.15 4.08
N CYS A 335 -16.42 -5.91 4.18
CA CYS A 335 -15.48 -5.54 5.25
C CYS A 335 -16.11 -5.56 6.65
N ALA A 336 -17.45 -5.55 6.74
CA ALA A 336 -18.18 -5.75 7.98
C ALA A 336 -17.99 -7.17 8.58
N HIS A 337 -17.51 -8.12 7.77
CA HIS A 337 -17.19 -9.48 8.19
C HIS A 337 -15.68 -9.62 8.41
N ALA A 338 -15.24 -9.90 9.63
CA ALA A 338 -13.84 -9.90 10.01
C ALA A 338 -12.93 -10.80 9.16
N CYS A 339 -13.48 -11.85 8.53
CA CYS A 339 -12.72 -12.72 7.63
C CYS A 339 -12.13 -11.95 6.41
N VAL A 340 -12.78 -10.88 5.94
CA VAL A 340 -12.30 -10.10 4.79
C VAL A 340 -11.12 -9.20 5.16
N PRO A 341 -11.21 -8.27 6.14
CA PRO A 341 -10.08 -7.44 6.50
C PRO A 341 -8.91 -8.24 7.12
N ILE A 342 -9.15 -9.35 7.81
CA ILE A 342 -8.07 -10.24 8.29
C ILE A 342 -7.32 -10.88 7.11
N TYR A 343 -8.03 -11.32 6.08
CA TYR A 343 -7.41 -11.84 4.86
C TYR A 343 -6.54 -10.77 4.19
N THR A 344 -7.06 -9.54 4.06
CA THR A 344 -6.35 -8.39 3.48
C THR A 344 -5.09 -8.05 4.29
N ALA A 345 -5.20 -7.95 5.62
CA ALA A 345 -4.07 -7.68 6.52
C ALA A 345 -2.95 -8.72 6.39
N LEU A 346 -3.30 -10.01 6.43
CA LEU A 346 -2.32 -11.08 6.27
C LEU A 346 -1.70 -11.10 4.87
N LEU A 347 -2.47 -10.77 3.82
CA LEU A 347 -1.95 -10.67 2.45
C LEU A 347 -0.90 -9.55 2.33
N GLY A 348 -1.17 -8.38 2.92
CA GLY A 348 -0.19 -7.29 2.97
C GLY A 348 1.11 -7.72 3.66
N LEU A 349 1.00 -8.36 4.83
CA LEU A 349 2.17 -8.88 5.56
C LEU A 349 2.90 -9.97 4.77
N ALA A 350 2.19 -10.83 4.06
CA ALA A 350 2.79 -11.84 3.18
C ALA A 350 3.59 -11.21 2.03
N CYS A 351 3.09 -10.12 1.44
CA CYS A 351 3.76 -9.34 0.41
C CYS A 351 4.93 -8.47 0.92
N GLY A 352 5.10 -8.32 2.23
CA GLY A 352 6.22 -7.57 2.81
C GLY A 352 5.85 -6.31 3.58
N ALA A 353 4.55 -6.04 3.80
CA ALA A 353 4.13 -4.92 4.64
C ALA A 353 4.77 -4.97 6.03
N THR A 354 5.08 -3.79 6.57
CA THR A 354 5.73 -3.61 7.87
C THR A 354 4.75 -3.18 8.96
N GLY A 355 3.47 -3.23 8.67
CA GLY A 355 2.39 -2.89 9.58
C GLY A 355 1.08 -2.66 8.88
N LEU A 356 0.05 -2.41 9.67
CA LEU A 356 -1.29 -2.08 9.19
C LEU A 356 -1.95 -1.07 10.12
N ASP A 357 -2.84 -0.26 9.55
CA ASP A 357 -3.66 0.71 10.25
C ASP A 357 -5.15 0.39 9.99
N VAL A 358 -5.83 -0.04 11.03
CA VAL A 358 -7.25 -0.42 11.01
C VAL A 358 -8.10 0.84 10.80
N TYR A 359 -8.60 1.06 9.59
CA TYR A 359 -9.41 2.22 9.23
C TYR A 359 -10.91 1.88 9.17
N THR A 360 -11.75 2.36 10.10
CA THR A 360 -11.40 3.00 11.37
C THR A 360 -11.51 1.97 12.50
N ALA A 361 -10.63 2.03 13.49
CA ALA A 361 -10.72 1.17 14.66
C ALA A 361 -11.91 1.52 15.54
N CYS A 362 -12.31 2.80 15.53
CA CYS A 362 -13.42 3.34 16.32
C CYS A 362 -14.48 4.00 15.43
N ALA A 363 -15.73 3.57 15.55
CA ALA A 363 -16.85 4.34 15.03
C ALA A 363 -17.03 5.63 15.83
N THR A 364 -17.52 6.69 15.18
CA THR A 364 -17.76 8.00 15.80
C THR A 364 -19.16 8.53 15.49
N SER A 365 -19.73 9.37 16.35
CA SER A 365 -21.13 9.72 16.26
C SER A 365 -21.46 11.20 16.44
N GLU A 366 -20.47 12.04 16.72
CA GLU A 366 -20.73 13.46 17.04
C GLU A 366 -19.72 14.40 16.38
N TRP A 367 -20.18 15.14 15.38
CA TRP A 367 -19.38 16.19 14.73
C TRP A 367 -20.26 17.37 14.28
N GLY A 368 -19.64 18.54 14.14
CA GLY A 368 -20.34 19.75 13.71
C GLY A 368 -20.66 19.77 12.22
N GLU A 369 -21.62 20.61 11.83
CA GLU A 369 -22.04 20.80 10.43
C GLU A 369 -20.89 21.12 9.49
N HIS A 370 -19.84 21.81 9.96
CA HIS A 370 -18.66 22.13 9.16
C HIS A 370 -17.82 20.89 8.75
N LEU A 371 -18.12 19.72 9.30
CA LEU A 371 -17.50 18.42 8.97
C LEU A 371 -18.45 17.50 8.21
N ALA A 372 -19.70 17.89 7.99
CA ALA A 372 -20.67 17.12 7.23
C ALA A 372 -20.61 17.49 5.74
N ILE A 373 -20.58 16.49 4.87
CA ILE A 373 -20.74 16.70 3.42
C ILE A 373 -22.20 16.99 3.12
N ASP A 374 -22.42 17.88 2.15
CA ASP A 374 -23.73 18.28 1.68
C ASP A 374 -24.56 17.09 1.20
N GLN A 375 -25.78 16.95 1.75
CA GLN A 375 -26.64 15.80 1.48
C GLN A 375 -27.14 15.75 0.02
N ASP A 376 -27.36 16.90 -0.62
CA ASP A 376 -27.77 16.94 -2.03
C ASP A 376 -26.60 16.46 -2.92
N TYR A 377 -25.36 16.80 -2.55
CA TYR A 377 -24.18 16.25 -3.24
C TYR A 377 -24.06 14.73 -3.07
N LEU A 378 -24.29 14.20 -1.86
CA LEU A 378 -24.25 12.74 -1.61
C LEU A 378 -25.36 12.02 -2.38
N GLU A 379 -26.57 12.59 -2.45
CA GLU A 379 -27.65 12.01 -3.27
C GLU A 379 -27.28 12.00 -4.75
N GLU A 380 -26.75 13.11 -5.29
CA GLU A 380 -26.34 13.22 -6.70
C GLU A 380 -25.20 12.27 -7.08
N SER A 381 -24.18 12.14 -6.21
CA SER A 381 -22.94 11.42 -6.51
C SER A 381 -22.96 9.96 -6.10
N MET A 382 -23.70 9.60 -5.04
CA MET A 382 -23.70 8.27 -4.43
C MET A 382 -25.10 7.63 -4.35
N GLY A 383 -26.18 8.37 -4.73
CA GLY A 383 -27.55 7.89 -4.67
C GLY A 383 -28.07 7.67 -3.23
N ASN A 384 -27.38 8.20 -2.22
CA ASN A 384 -27.77 8.07 -0.82
C ASN A 384 -27.30 9.29 -0.01
N PRO A 385 -28.21 10.22 0.39
CA PRO A 385 -27.85 11.41 1.12
C PRO A 385 -27.31 11.14 2.53
N ASN A 386 -27.52 9.93 3.05
CA ASN A 386 -27.18 9.53 4.41
C ASN A 386 -25.97 8.59 4.50
N VAL A 387 -25.27 8.34 3.40
CA VAL A 387 -24.15 7.37 3.37
C VAL A 387 -23.05 7.67 4.38
N LEU A 388 -22.82 8.97 4.69
CA LEU A 388 -21.85 9.42 5.67
C LEU A 388 -22.49 9.92 6.98
N SER A 389 -23.77 9.58 7.23
CA SER A 389 -24.44 9.94 8.49
C SER A 389 -23.83 9.15 9.67
N PRO A 390 -23.89 9.68 10.90
CA PRO A 390 -23.46 8.95 12.09
C PRO A 390 -24.16 7.57 12.24
N PRO A 391 -23.45 6.51 12.66
CA PRO A 391 -22.03 6.50 13.03
C PRO A 391 -21.11 6.46 11.80
N TYR A 392 -20.03 7.24 11.81
CA TYR A 392 -18.97 7.12 10.82
C TYR A 392 -18.05 5.95 11.21
N GLY A 393 -17.73 5.11 10.22
CA GLY A 393 -17.10 3.81 10.47
C GLY A 393 -18.12 2.83 11.08
N GLU A 394 -19.26 2.65 10.41
CA GLU A 394 -20.43 1.93 10.93
C GLU A 394 -20.17 0.48 11.31
N ALA A 395 -19.19 -0.18 10.66
CA ALA A 395 -18.78 -1.57 10.96
C ALA A 395 -17.50 -1.64 11.82
N ALA A 396 -17.04 -0.52 12.38
CA ALA A 396 -15.78 -0.46 13.14
C ALA A 396 -15.73 -1.48 14.31
N PRO A 397 -14.54 -2.03 14.59
CA PRO A 397 -14.34 -2.95 15.72
C PRO A 397 -14.80 -2.39 17.07
N ILE A 398 -14.61 -1.09 17.31
CA ILE A 398 -15.11 -0.40 18.51
C ILE A 398 -16.28 0.49 18.08
N THR A 399 -17.47 0.22 18.60
CA THR A 399 -18.69 0.94 18.21
C THR A 399 -18.67 2.41 18.61
N ALA A 400 -19.61 3.20 18.11
CA ALA A 400 -19.74 4.60 18.44
C ALA A 400 -19.91 4.88 19.96
N THR A 401 -20.47 3.96 20.71
CA THR A 401 -20.61 4.04 22.17
C THR A 401 -19.39 3.54 22.93
N GLY A 402 -18.36 3.04 22.24
CA GLY A 402 -17.19 2.40 22.86
C GLY A 402 -17.40 0.92 23.24
N ALA A 403 -18.51 0.31 22.83
CA ALA A 403 -18.77 -1.11 23.06
C ALA A 403 -18.00 -1.99 22.05
N VAL A 404 -17.91 -3.27 22.36
CA VAL A 404 -17.28 -4.30 21.51
C VAL A 404 -18.15 -4.53 20.26
N GLY A 405 -17.60 -4.26 19.09
CA GLY A 405 -18.18 -4.62 17.80
C GLY A 405 -17.86 -6.07 17.41
N PRO A 406 -18.58 -6.62 16.40
CA PRO A 406 -18.40 -8.02 15.98
C PRO A 406 -16.97 -8.37 15.53
N SER A 407 -16.28 -7.44 14.86
CA SER A 407 -14.93 -7.63 14.34
C SER A 407 -13.83 -7.40 15.38
N LEU A 408 -14.12 -6.83 16.60
CA LEU A 408 -13.10 -6.57 17.61
C LEU A 408 -12.43 -7.84 18.16
N PRO A 409 -13.15 -8.90 18.56
CA PRO A 409 -12.49 -10.10 19.08
C PRO A 409 -11.60 -10.81 18.05
N PRO A 410 -12.01 -11.06 16.77
CA PRO A 410 -11.10 -11.65 15.80
C PRO A 410 -9.92 -10.73 15.44
N MET A 411 -10.11 -9.41 15.38
CA MET A 411 -9.03 -8.45 15.24
C MET A 411 -8.02 -8.58 16.38
N ALA A 412 -8.50 -8.60 17.63
CA ALA A 412 -7.64 -8.73 18.80
C ALA A 412 -6.80 -10.01 18.78
N LEU A 413 -7.39 -11.14 18.37
CA LEU A 413 -6.66 -12.40 18.22
C LEU A 413 -5.52 -12.28 17.21
N LEU A 414 -5.79 -11.65 16.05
CA LEU A 414 -4.76 -11.37 15.04
C LEU A 414 -3.67 -10.45 15.60
N MET A 415 -4.02 -9.33 16.24
CA MET A 415 -3.04 -8.36 16.76
C MET A 415 -2.13 -9.00 17.82
N HIS A 416 -2.68 -9.82 18.72
CA HIS A 416 -1.89 -10.54 19.73
C HIS A 416 -0.95 -11.57 19.08
N PHE A 417 -1.42 -12.30 18.06
CA PHE A 417 -0.55 -13.18 17.27
C PHE A 417 0.60 -12.42 16.61
N LEU A 418 0.29 -11.35 15.86
CA LEU A 418 1.30 -10.53 15.19
C LEU A 418 2.33 -9.97 16.17
N LYS A 419 1.88 -9.54 17.35
CA LYS A 419 2.77 -9.07 18.40
C LYS A 419 3.70 -10.18 18.92
N SER A 420 3.22 -11.41 19.00
CA SER A 420 4.01 -12.55 19.47
C SER A 420 5.14 -12.96 18.51
N VAL A 421 4.99 -12.68 17.21
CA VAL A 421 5.97 -12.97 16.15
C VAL A 421 6.65 -11.73 15.58
N GLU A 422 6.41 -10.55 16.18
CA GLU A 422 6.84 -9.24 15.68
C GLU A 422 8.32 -9.18 15.33
N GLU A 423 9.19 -9.64 16.22
CA GLU A 423 10.64 -9.57 16.01
C GLU A 423 11.09 -10.40 14.80
N CYS A 424 10.53 -11.59 14.61
CA CYS A 424 10.83 -12.43 13.46
C CYS A 424 10.22 -11.87 12.18
N LEU A 425 8.96 -11.42 12.24
CA LEU A 425 8.23 -10.97 11.06
C LEU A 425 8.78 -9.65 10.49
N THR A 426 9.24 -8.73 11.34
CA THR A 426 9.89 -7.48 10.90
C THR A 426 11.23 -7.72 10.19
N ARG A 427 11.96 -8.77 10.54
CA ARG A 427 13.23 -9.18 9.90
C ARG A 427 13.03 -10.07 8.68
N ALA A 428 11.85 -10.65 8.54
CA ALA A 428 11.57 -11.58 7.46
C ALA A 428 11.63 -10.87 6.10
N GLN A 429 12.31 -11.51 5.13
CA GLN A 429 12.48 -11.04 3.76
C GLN A 429 11.66 -11.94 2.82
N PRO A 430 11.21 -11.46 1.66
CA PRO A 430 10.63 -12.33 0.64
C PRO A 430 11.56 -13.49 0.31
N GLU A 431 10.98 -14.68 0.09
CA GLU A 431 11.75 -15.83 -0.42
C GLU A 431 12.40 -15.45 -1.77
N PRO A 432 13.67 -15.80 -2.01
CA PRO A 432 14.31 -15.52 -3.30
C PRO A 432 13.53 -16.14 -4.48
N GLY A 433 13.32 -15.34 -5.51
CA GLY A 433 12.54 -15.73 -6.67
C GLY A 433 12.85 -14.87 -7.89
N LEU A 434 11.84 -14.59 -8.70
CA LEU A 434 11.96 -13.68 -9.84
C LEU A 434 11.91 -12.22 -9.40
N ASN A 435 12.63 -11.35 -10.11
CA ASN A 435 12.59 -9.91 -9.88
C ASN A 435 12.08 -9.23 -11.14
N PHE A 436 11.02 -8.42 -11.03
CA PHE A 436 10.61 -7.61 -12.15
C PHE A 436 11.22 -6.21 -12.03
N CYS A 437 12.05 -5.83 -13.01
CA CYS A 437 12.61 -4.49 -13.10
C CYS A 437 11.58 -3.54 -13.72
N ILE A 438 11.09 -2.59 -12.95
CA ILE A 438 10.12 -1.59 -13.40
C ILE A 438 10.86 -0.39 -13.97
N ASP A 439 10.67 -0.13 -15.28
CA ASP A 439 11.04 1.13 -15.93
C ASP A 439 9.78 2.00 -16.11
N PRO A 440 9.58 3.05 -15.31
CA PRO A 440 8.36 3.86 -15.38
C PRO A 440 8.26 4.71 -16.64
N SER A 441 9.33 4.84 -17.41
CA SER A 441 9.34 5.62 -18.65
C SER A 441 8.39 5.02 -19.71
N TYR A 442 8.33 3.69 -19.80
CA TYR A 442 7.39 3.02 -20.69
C TYR A 442 5.94 3.26 -20.31
N ALA A 443 5.63 3.20 -19.01
CA ALA A 443 4.28 3.47 -18.51
C ALA A 443 3.86 4.92 -18.77
N ALA A 444 4.79 5.88 -18.62
CA ALA A 444 4.54 7.30 -18.88
C ALA A 444 4.11 7.56 -20.33
N VAL A 445 4.75 6.89 -21.29
CA VAL A 445 4.40 7.03 -22.71
C VAL A 445 3.14 6.24 -23.05
N ALA A 446 3.02 4.99 -22.59
CA ALA A 446 1.90 4.12 -22.90
C ALA A 446 0.55 4.66 -22.41
N PHE A 447 0.55 5.49 -21.36
CA PHE A 447 -0.66 6.16 -20.88
C PHE A 447 -1.36 6.99 -21.96
N TRP A 448 -0.60 7.66 -22.88
CA TRP A 448 -1.12 8.66 -23.79
C TRP A 448 -1.66 8.14 -25.12
N GLU A 449 -1.59 6.88 -25.39
CA GLU A 449 -2.10 6.12 -26.54
C GLU A 449 -2.72 6.76 -27.79
N PRO A 450 -2.93 6.01 -28.84
CA PRO A 450 -2.05 5.03 -29.46
C PRO A 450 -0.93 5.78 -30.18
N VAL A 451 0.19 5.82 -29.52
CA VAL A 451 1.19 6.81 -29.86
C VAL A 451 1.91 6.50 -31.15
N PHE A 452 2.02 5.21 -31.51
CA PHE A 452 2.86 4.81 -32.61
C PHE A 452 2.39 3.49 -33.24
N ASP A 453 1.91 3.52 -34.45
CA ASP A 453 1.53 2.32 -35.22
C ASP A 453 2.73 1.37 -35.46
N ASP A 454 3.96 1.90 -35.45
CA ASP A 454 5.18 1.14 -35.78
C ASP A 454 6.07 0.78 -34.61
N ILE A 455 5.70 1.16 -33.34
CA ILE A 455 6.52 0.89 -32.15
C ILE A 455 5.68 0.23 -31.10
N SER A 456 5.97 -1.06 -30.84
CA SER A 456 5.48 -1.75 -29.66
C SER A 456 6.10 -1.13 -28.41
N LEU A 457 5.30 -0.43 -27.61
CA LEU A 457 5.71 0.13 -26.34
C LEU A 457 5.28 -0.82 -25.23
N PRO A 458 6.22 -1.38 -24.46
CA PRO A 458 5.86 -2.22 -23.32
C PRO A 458 5.18 -1.36 -22.26
N SER A 459 3.96 -1.75 -21.90
CA SER A 459 3.19 -1.09 -20.85
C SER A 459 3.18 -1.93 -19.57
N ALA A 460 2.87 -1.30 -18.44
CA ALA A 460 2.69 -2.02 -17.18
C ALA A 460 1.52 -3.03 -17.27
N ALA A 461 0.46 -2.67 -18.00
CA ALA A 461 -0.69 -3.55 -18.21
C ALA A 461 -0.33 -4.81 -19.01
N ASP A 462 0.57 -4.70 -19.98
CA ASP A 462 0.93 -5.79 -20.90
C ASP A 462 2.08 -6.65 -20.39
N THR A 463 2.85 -6.17 -19.42
CA THR A 463 4.07 -6.86 -18.94
C THR A 463 4.02 -7.13 -17.44
N LEU A 464 3.97 -6.11 -16.59
CA LEU A 464 4.03 -6.21 -15.13
C LEU A 464 2.83 -6.97 -14.55
N ILE A 465 1.61 -6.63 -14.99
CA ILE A 465 0.40 -7.26 -14.47
C ILE A 465 0.29 -8.74 -14.87
N PRO A 466 0.54 -9.14 -16.14
CA PRO A 466 0.64 -10.55 -16.49
C PRO A 466 1.77 -11.31 -15.75
N PHE A 467 2.92 -10.65 -15.49
CA PHE A 467 3.99 -11.23 -14.68
C PHE A 467 3.51 -11.56 -13.26
N ILE A 468 2.89 -10.58 -12.56
CA ILE A 468 2.35 -10.80 -11.20
C ILE A 468 1.33 -11.93 -11.23
N THR A 469 0.39 -11.91 -12.19
CA THR A 469 -0.66 -12.93 -12.34
C THR A 469 -0.06 -14.33 -12.49
N TYR A 470 0.95 -14.48 -13.37
CA TYR A 470 1.63 -15.75 -13.58
C TYR A 470 2.34 -16.25 -12.32
N CYS A 471 3.06 -15.36 -11.62
CA CYS A 471 3.74 -15.72 -10.38
C CYS A 471 2.76 -16.18 -9.29
N LEU A 472 1.63 -15.48 -9.12
CA LEU A 472 0.60 -15.85 -8.16
C LEU A 472 0.01 -17.24 -8.45
N GLN A 473 -0.32 -17.53 -9.72
CA GLN A 473 -0.91 -18.80 -10.13
C GLN A 473 0.04 -19.99 -10.00
N ARG A 474 1.35 -19.74 -10.01
CA ARG A 474 2.40 -20.79 -9.92
C ARG A 474 3.10 -20.79 -8.57
N HIS A 475 2.67 -19.98 -7.61
CA HIS A 475 3.32 -19.79 -6.32
C HIS A 475 4.82 -19.48 -6.44
N ILE A 476 5.20 -18.74 -7.50
CA ILE A 476 6.58 -18.32 -7.71
C ILE A 476 6.85 -17.10 -6.83
N PRO A 477 7.85 -17.13 -5.96
CA PRO A 477 8.28 -15.96 -5.23
C PRO A 477 8.73 -14.85 -6.19
N PHE A 478 8.35 -13.60 -5.92
CA PHE A 478 8.79 -12.49 -6.74
C PHE A 478 8.96 -11.21 -5.95
N THR A 479 9.75 -10.30 -6.49
CA THR A 479 9.90 -8.92 -5.99
C THR A 479 9.82 -7.94 -7.15
N LEU A 480 9.50 -6.68 -6.83
CA LEU A 480 9.51 -5.57 -7.78
C LEU A 480 10.73 -4.69 -7.47
N THR A 481 11.53 -4.39 -8.47
CA THR A 481 12.76 -3.61 -8.30
C THR A 481 12.81 -2.46 -9.30
N ASP A 482 13.63 -1.46 -9.03
CA ASP A 482 13.90 -0.37 -9.95
C ASP A 482 15.32 -0.53 -10.55
N PRO A 483 15.63 0.08 -11.68
CA PRO A 483 16.92 -0.09 -12.36
C PRO A 483 18.15 0.26 -11.50
N ASP A 484 18.00 1.18 -10.56
CA ASP A 484 19.05 1.62 -9.63
C ASP A 484 19.26 0.70 -8.40
N SER A 485 18.40 -0.33 -8.26
CA SER A 485 18.38 -1.23 -7.09
C SER A 485 18.23 -2.70 -7.49
N LEU A 486 18.84 -3.10 -8.61
CA LEU A 486 18.79 -4.48 -9.11
C LEU A 486 19.40 -5.47 -8.10
N THR A 487 18.74 -6.61 -7.96
CA THR A 487 19.20 -7.72 -7.12
C THR A 487 20.06 -8.71 -7.94
N SER A 488 20.75 -9.63 -7.27
CA SER A 488 21.54 -10.67 -7.92
C SER A 488 20.71 -11.83 -8.50
N GLY A 489 19.40 -11.88 -8.19
CA GLY A 489 18.50 -12.95 -8.68
C GLY A 489 18.12 -12.77 -10.17
N PRO A 490 17.36 -13.73 -10.74
CA PRO A 490 16.86 -13.64 -12.11
C PRO A 490 15.96 -12.42 -12.29
N ILE A 491 16.18 -11.66 -13.37
CA ILE A 491 15.46 -10.42 -13.67
C ILE A 491 14.57 -10.60 -14.90
N VAL A 492 13.33 -10.15 -14.81
CA VAL A 492 12.41 -9.92 -15.93
C VAL A 492 12.27 -8.42 -16.11
N ALA A 493 12.38 -7.93 -17.33
CA ALA A 493 12.24 -6.51 -17.64
C ALA A 493 11.43 -6.30 -18.91
N ALA A 494 10.56 -5.29 -18.89
CA ALA A 494 9.94 -4.80 -20.12
C ALA A 494 11.01 -4.12 -20.99
N SER A 495 10.95 -4.30 -22.31
CA SER A 495 11.94 -3.76 -23.24
C SER A 495 11.29 -3.43 -24.58
N GLY A 496 11.60 -2.27 -25.10
CA GLY A 496 11.19 -1.80 -26.42
C GLY A 496 12.38 -1.53 -27.32
N ARG A 497 12.14 -0.81 -28.42
CA ARG A 497 13.17 -0.37 -29.34
C ARG A 497 14.14 0.63 -28.70
N TRP A 498 13.65 1.46 -27.76
CA TRP A 498 14.45 2.38 -26.97
C TRP A 498 14.41 1.97 -25.50
N MET A 499 15.45 2.31 -24.77
CA MET A 499 15.56 2.18 -23.30
C MET A 499 16.62 3.17 -22.84
N ALA A 500 16.39 3.85 -21.74
CA ALA A 500 17.35 4.82 -21.21
C ALA A 500 18.75 4.21 -21.05
N GLU A 501 19.80 4.97 -21.35
CA GLU A 501 21.18 4.48 -21.38
C GLU A 501 21.59 3.89 -20.02
N ASP A 502 21.22 4.54 -18.92
CA ASP A 502 21.51 4.11 -17.56
C ASP A 502 20.81 2.77 -17.23
N VAL A 503 19.58 2.58 -17.69
CA VAL A 503 18.82 1.32 -17.54
C VAL A 503 19.48 0.20 -18.36
N GLN A 504 19.85 0.48 -19.61
CA GLN A 504 20.60 -0.47 -20.43
C GLN A 504 21.92 -0.87 -19.77
N GLN A 505 22.65 0.09 -19.19
CA GLN A 505 23.92 -0.17 -18.49
C GLN A 505 23.71 -1.01 -17.22
N ALA A 506 22.68 -0.75 -16.43
CA ALA A 506 22.36 -1.51 -15.23
C ALA A 506 22.04 -2.98 -15.56
N LEU A 507 21.16 -3.23 -16.54
CA LEU A 507 20.79 -4.57 -16.97
C LEU A 507 21.97 -5.29 -17.67
N ALA A 508 22.78 -4.58 -18.47
CA ALA A 508 23.98 -5.12 -19.08
C ALA A 508 25.01 -5.56 -18.04
N SER A 509 25.20 -4.77 -16.99
CA SER A 509 26.09 -5.10 -15.87
C SER A 509 25.63 -6.36 -15.13
N HIS A 510 24.33 -6.52 -14.94
CA HIS A 510 23.73 -7.73 -14.34
C HIS A 510 24.06 -8.98 -15.19
N VAL A 511 23.84 -8.91 -16.52
CA VAL A 511 24.14 -10.03 -17.43
C VAL A 511 25.63 -10.33 -17.49
N GLN A 512 26.49 -9.31 -17.54
CA GLN A 512 27.95 -9.48 -17.56
C GLN A 512 28.48 -10.09 -16.26
N GLY A 513 27.79 -9.83 -15.14
CA GLY A 513 28.02 -10.46 -13.83
C GLY A 513 27.54 -11.93 -13.76
N GLY A 514 26.94 -12.47 -14.81
CA GLY A 514 26.40 -13.83 -14.88
C GLY A 514 24.94 -13.94 -14.44
N GLY A 515 24.25 -12.82 -14.23
CA GLY A 515 22.83 -12.78 -13.88
C GLY A 515 21.93 -13.20 -15.06
N ALA A 516 20.84 -13.89 -14.74
CA ALA A 516 19.83 -14.27 -15.72
C ALA A 516 18.87 -13.11 -15.99
N LEU A 517 18.58 -12.82 -17.29
CA LEU A 517 17.71 -11.74 -17.71
C LEU A 517 16.73 -12.21 -18.78
N LEU A 518 15.43 -11.93 -18.57
CA LEU A 518 14.38 -12.07 -19.59
C LEU A 518 13.89 -10.68 -19.99
N LEU A 519 14.06 -10.34 -21.27
CA LEU A 519 13.51 -9.12 -21.85
C LEU A 519 12.19 -9.39 -22.56
N LEU A 520 11.13 -8.72 -22.14
CA LEU A 520 9.79 -8.82 -22.68
C LEU A 520 9.52 -7.66 -23.64
N GLY A 521 9.48 -7.92 -24.96
CA GLY A 521 9.11 -6.96 -26.00
C GLY A 521 10.16 -6.73 -27.07
N GLY A 522 11.45 -6.75 -26.80
CA GLY A 522 12.47 -6.61 -27.84
C GLY A 522 13.86 -6.26 -27.32
N SER A 523 14.79 -6.07 -28.26
CA SER A 523 16.16 -5.61 -27.94
C SER A 523 16.27 -4.11 -28.18
N PRO A 524 16.60 -3.30 -27.15
CA PRO A 524 16.80 -1.87 -27.35
C PRO A 524 18.02 -1.61 -28.24
N ASN A 525 17.89 -0.61 -29.11
CA ASN A 525 18.98 -0.14 -29.94
C ASN A 525 19.09 1.40 -29.96
N LEU A 526 18.27 2.06 -29.14
CA LEU A 526 18.25 3.51 -28.95
C LEU A 526 18.24 3.84 -27.46
N ASP A 527 18.80 4.97 -27.07
CA ASP A 527 18.64 5.59 -25.76
C ASP A 527 17.33 6.39 -25.65
N GLU A 528 17.12 7.09 -24.53
CA GLU A 528 15.95 7.94 -24.26
C GLU A 528 15.88 9.20 -25.16
N ALA A 529 17.00 9.59 -25.76
CA ALA A 529 17.12 10.68 -26.73
C ALA A 529 17.09 10.17 -28.18
N PHE A 530 16.84 8.87 -28.39
CA PHE A 530 16.82 8.16 -29.66
C PHE A 530 18.16 8.15 -30.42
N ASN A 531 19.28 8.34 -29.70
CA ASN A 531 20.59 8.07 -30.27
C ASN A 531 20.86 6.55 -30.29
N PRO A 532 21.69 6.06 -31.23
CA PRO A 532 22.09 4.64 -31.21
C PRO A 532 22.74 4.24 -29.90
N CYS A 533 22.13 3.27 -29.21
CA CYS A 533 22.62 2.70 -27.95
C CYS A 533 22.32 1.19 -27.96
N VAL A 534 23.36 0.36 -27.96
CA VAL A 534 23.27 -1.11 -28.04
C VAL A 534 23.95 -1.82 -26.89
N ILE A 535 24.17 -1.12 -25.78
CA ILE A 535 24.90 -1.62 -24.60
C ILE A 535 24.30 -2.93 -24.08
N LEU A 536 22.98 -2.97 -23.92
CA LEU A 536 22.29 -4.17 -23.44
C LEU A 536 22.26 -5.28 -24.49
N ALA A 537 21.99 -4.93 -25.77
CA ALA A 537 21.96 -5.88 -26.85
C ALA A 537 23.31 -6.58 -27.04
N ASP A 538 24.43 -5.85 -26.93
CA ASP A 538 25.78 -6.39 -27.03
C ASP A 538 26.11 -7.30 -25.83
N ALA A 539 25.72 -6.91 -24.61
CA ALA A 539 25.93 -7.72 -23.41
C ALA A 539 25.18 -9.06 -23.49
N VAL A 540 23.92 -9.06 -23.90
CA VAL A 540 23.10 -10.26 -24.09
C VAL A 540 23.67 -11.12 -25.22
N GLY A 541 24.05 -10.54 -26.35
CA GLY A 541 24.67 -11.25 -27.49
C GLY A 541 26.03 -11.87 -27.15
N ALA A 542 26.83 -11.24 -26.28
CA ALA A 542 28.08 -11.78 -25.79
C ALA A 542 27.85 -12.95 -24.82
N SER A 543 26.91 -12.82 -23.89
CA SER A 543 26.52 -13.87 -22.94
C SER A 543 26.06 -15.15 -23.64
N ALA A 544 25.24 -15.04 -24.68
CA ALA A 544 24.76 -16.17 -25.48
C ALA A 544 25.89 -16.95 -26.18
N ARG A 545 27.03 -16.30 -26.48
CA ARG A 545 28.20 -16.91 -27.15
C ARG A 545 29.14 -17.64 -26.19
N THR A 546 29.05 -17.36 -24.89
CA THR A 546 29.98 -17.92 -23.88
C THR A 546 29.51 -19.19 -23.21
N ASN A 547 28.39 -19.80 -23.64
CA ASN A 547 27.77 -20.96 -23.00
C ASN A 547 27.57 -20.81 -21.49
N GLN A 548 27.28 -19.61 -21.03
CA GLN A 548 26.90 -19.41 -19.62
C GLN A 548 25.61 -20.17 -19.30
N PRO A 549 25.46 -20.70 -18.07
CA PRO A 549 24.31 -21.54 -17.69
C PRO A 549 22.95 -20.88 -17.85
N CYS A 550 22.89 -19.55 -17.83
CA CYS A 550 21.67 -18.76 -18.00
C CYS A 550 21.96 -17.50 -18.81
N PRO A 551 21.97 -17.57 -20.15
CA PRO A 551 22.16 -16.41 -20.99
C PRO A 551 20.96 -15.47 -20.88
N GLY A 552 21.18 -14.18 -21.13
CA GLY A 552 20.08 -13.24 -21.36
C GLY A 552 19.24 -13.71 -22.55
N VAL A 553 17.93 -13.76 -22.37
CA VAL A 553 16.97 -14.14 -23.40
C VAL A 553 16.14 -12.92 -23.78
N ILE A 554 16.03 -12.66 -25.09
CA ILE A 554 15.18 -11.61 -25.64
C ILE A 554 14.00 -12.29 -26.29
N VAL A 555 12.80 -11.93 -25.90
CA VAL A 555 11.57 -12.38 -26.55
C VAL A 555 11.01 -11.19 -27.32
N THR A 556 11.04 -11.28 -28.64
CA THR A 556 10.39 -10.31 -29.52
C THR A 556 8.92 -10.69 -29.67
N ALA A 557 8.02 -9.73 -29.52
CA ALA A 557 6.60 -10.04 -29.49
C ALA A 557 5.82 -9.26 -30.54
N ASP A 558 5.29 -9.99 -31.50
CA ASP A 558 4.07 -9.57 -32.24
C ASP A 558 2.80 -9.92 -31.42
N LYS A 559 2.90 -10.84 -30.46
CA LYS A 559 1.89 -11.18 -29.45
C LYS A 559 2.60 -11.74 -28.22
N LEU A 560 2.79 -10.89 -27.20
CA LEU A 560 3.49 -11.26 -25.99
C LEU A 560 2.57 -12.07 -25.06
N ASP A 561 2.71 -13.39 -25.00
CA ASP A 561 2.25 -14.19 -23.88
C ASP A 561 3.36 -14.22 -22.81
N VAL A 562 3.24 -13.36 -21.81
CA VAL A 562 4.23 -13.20 -20.73
C VAL A 562 4.38 -14.50 -19.96
N GLY A 563 3.29 -15.23 -19.72
CA GLY A 563 3.30 -16.50 -19.00
C GLY A 563 4.09 -17.57 -19.74
N GLU A 564 3.85 -17.74 -21.04
CA GLU A 564 4.59 -18.70 -21.89
C GLU A 564 6.08 -18.35 -21.97
N CYS A 565 6.41 -17.05 -22.07
CA CYS A 565 7.80 -16.59 -22.08
C CYS A 565 8.51 -16.94 -20.77
N ILE A 566 7.89 -16.68 -19.62
CA ILE A 566 8.45 -16.99 -18.31
C ILE A 566 8.58 -18.51 -18.13
N GLU A 567 7.57 -19.29 -18.48
CA GLU A 567 7.59 -20.75 -18.36
C GLU A 567 8.74 -21.37 -19.16
N THR A 568 8.91 -20.93 -20.42
CA THR A 568 10.00 -21.37 -21.28
C THR A 568 11.37 -21.02 -20.71
N TRP A 569 11.51 -19.79 -20.20
CA TRP A 569 12.76 -19.31 -19.62
C TRP A 569 13.10 -19.99 -18.30
N LEU A 570 12.11 -20.22 -17.43
CA LEU A 570 12.27 -20.92 -16.15
C LEU A 570 12.76 -22.35 -16.30
N ALA A 571 12.46 -23.02 -17.40
CA ALA A 571 12.96 -24.37 -17.68
C ALA A 571 14.51 -24.44 -17.71
N GLY A 572 15.19 -23.33 -17.97
CA GLY A 572 16.65 -23.19 -17.93
C GLY A 572 17.21 -22.72 -16.59
N LEU A 573 16.36 -22.37 -15.61
CA LEU A 573 16.77 -21.88 -14.29
C LEU A 573 16.65 -22.98 -13.25
N THR A 574 17.50 -22.92 -12.22
CA THR A 574 17.45 -23.83 -11.06
C THR A 574 17.25 -23.03 -9.78
N GLY A 575 16.62 -23.65 -8.77
CA GLY A 575 16.46 -23.06 -7.45
C GLY A 575 15.31 -22.06 -7.30
N ILE A 576 14.45 -21.91 -8.32
CA ILE A 576 13.21 -21.12 -8.21
C ILE A 576 12.08 -22.07 -7.86
N ARG A 577 11.43 -21.82 -6.71
CA ARG A 577 10.23 -22.56 -6.30
C ARG A 577 9.09 -22.25 -7.25
N GLN A 578 8.41 -23.29 -7.70
CA GLN A 578 7.18 -23.16 -8.49
C GLN A 578 6.28 -24.39 -8.26
N SER A 579 4.98 -24.18 -8.34
CA SER A 579 3.98 -25.24 -8.33
C SER A 579 3.37 -25.46 -9.73
N ALA A 580 2.59 -26.52 -9.89
CA ALA A 580 1.65 -26.61 -11.00
C ALA A 580 0.67 -25.42 -10.93
N ASN A 581 0.09 -25.04 -12.07
CA ASN A 581 -0.91 -23.97 -12.10
C ASN A 581 -2.03 -24.27 -11.09
N ASN A 582 -2.19 -23.40 -10.09
CA ASN A 582 -3.14 -23.55 -9.01
C ASN A 582 -3.91 -22.24 -8.82
N GLN A 583 -5.21 -22.32 -8.96
CA GLN A 583 -6.10 -21.17 -8.78
C GLN A 583 -6.93 -21.25 -7.49
N ASP A 584 -6.81 -22.37 -6.75
CA ASP A 584 -7.61 -22.60 -5.54
C ASP A 584 -7.07 -21.85 -4.32
N TYR A 585 -5.75 -21.58 -4.29
CA TYR A 585 -5.14 -20.80 -3.20
C TYR A 585 -3.88 -20.04 -3.67
N LEU A 586 -3.50 -19.06 -2.88
CA LEU A 586 -2.22 -18.35 -3.00
C LEU A 586 -1.30 -18.78 -1.86
N GLU A 587 0.00 -18.84 -2.15
CA GLU A 587 1.04 -19.15 -1.17
C GLU A 587 2.18 -18.14 -1.29
N PHE A 588 2.49 -17.49 -0.16
CA PHE A 588 3.62 -16.58 -0.04
C PHE A 588 4.55 -17.06 1.05
N ARG A 589 5.86 -16.81 0.88
CA ARG A 589 6.86 -17.16 1.89
C ARG A 589 7.77 -15.99 2.20
N ARG A 590 8.13 -15.90 3.49
CA ARG A 590 9.11 -14.94 3.97
C ARG A 590 10.13 -15.67 4.84
N VAL A 591 11.41 -15.49 4.54
CA VAL A 591 12.52 -16.15 5.25
C VAL A 591 13.09 -15.23 6.32
N VAL A 592 13.49 -15.80 7.45
CA VAL A 592 14.21 -15.15 8.55
C VAL A 592 15.58 -15.77 8.64
N PRO A 593 16.60 -15.25 7.93
CA PRO A 593 17.88 -15.94 7.75
C PRO A 593 18.62 -16.22 9.05
N GLU A 594 18.51 -15.32 10.04
CA GLU A 594 19.28 -15.39 11.30
C GLU A 594 18.94 -16.59 12.17
N ILE A 595 17.75 -17.19 11.97
CA ILE A 595 17.27 -18.32 12.78
C ILE A 595 16.84 -19.52 11.92
N GLU A 596 17.23 -19.53 10.64
CA GLU A 596 16.76 -20.55 9.67
C GLU A 596 15.24 -20.73 9.75
N GLY A 597 14.51 -19.62 9.84
CA GLY A 597 13.06 -19.59 10.01
C GLY A 597 12.34 -19.15 8.74
N GLN A 598 11.09 -19.59 8.59
CA GLN A 598 10.25 -19.24 7.46
C GLN A 598 8.80 -19.06 7.89
N PHE A 599 8.18 -17.95 7.44
CA PHE A 599 6.74 -17.78 7.44
C PHE A 599 6.17 -18.30 6.12
N ALA A 600 5.12 -19.11 6.19
CA ALA A 600 4.33 -19.56 5.05
C ALA A 600 2.89 -19.07 5.22
N PHE A 601 2.43 -18.23 4.28
CA PHE A 601 1.09 -17.64 4.28
C PHE A 601 0.24 -18.33 3.21
N PHE A 602 -1.00 -18.63 3.54
CA PHE A 602 -1.94 -19.33 2.69
C PHE A 602 -3.28 -18.61 2.62
N PHE A 603 -3.83 -18.47 1.41
CA PHE A 603 -5.04 -17.72 1.15
C PHE A 603 -5.94 -18.52 0.20
N SER A 604 -7.06 -19.05 0.70
CA SER A 604 -8.02 -19.79 -0.11
C SER A 604 -8.73 -18.87 -1.12
N ARG A 605 -8.76 -19.30 -2.38
CA ARG A 605 -9.55 -18.72 -3.47
C ARG A 605 -10.79 -19.58 -3.78
N SER A 606 -10.91 -20.72 -3.13
CA SER A 606 -12.01 -21.68 -3.30
C SER A 606 -13.23 -21.29 -2.48
N ASP A 607 -14.42 -21.61 -3.01
CA ASP A 607 -15.69 -21.52 -2.29
C ASP A 607 -15.98 -22.78 -1.46
N ASN A 608 -15.05 -23.71 -1.39
CA ASN A 608 -15.11 -24.91 -0.57
C ASN A 608 -13.95 -24.96 0.42
N GLU A 609 -14.11 -25.77 1.48
CA GLU A 609 -12.99 -26.13 2.35
C GLU A 609 -11.82 -26.67 1.52
N LEU A 610 -10.63 -26.21 1.82
CA LEU A 610 -9.41 -26.57 1.10
C LEU A 610 -8.40 -27.23 2.04
N ARG A 611 -7.90 -28.39 1.64
CA ARG A 611 -6.76 -29.05 2.28
C ARG A 611 -5.51 -28.83 1.45
N ILE A 612 -4.54 -28.17 2.04
CA ILE A 612 -3.24 -27.86 1.41
C ILE A 612 -2.19 -28.83 1.95
N VAL A 613 -1.37 -29.35 1.03
CA VAL A 613 -0.18 -30.14 1.34
C VAL A 613 0.97 -29.52 0.55
N THR A 614 1.97 -28.99 1.24
CA THR A 614 3.10 -28.29 0.63
C THR A 614 4.40 -28.61 1.39
N ASP A 615 5.52 -28.49 0.72
CA ASP A 615 6.84 -28.57 1.36
C ASP A 615 7.20 -27.19 1.95
N VAL A 616 7.65 -27.16 3.20
CA VAL A 616 8.19 -25.97 3.86
C VAL A 616 9.49 -26.38 4.54
N ASP A 617 10.60 -25.81 4.11
CA ASP A 617 11.94 -26.10 4.65
C ASP A 617 12.30 -27.59 4.63
N GLY A 618 11.91 -28.29 3.56
CA GLY A 618 12.19 -29.73 3.36
C GLY A 618 11.27 -30.68 4.12
N GLU A 619 10.28 -30.18 4.86
CA GLU A 619 9.30 -30.96 5.59
C GLU A 619 7.88 -30.68 5.06
N THR A 620 7.03 -31.71 5.10
CA THR A 620 5.65 -31.58 4.63
C THR A 620 4.79 -30.83 5.66
N LEU A 621 4.22 -29.68 5.27
CA LEU A 621 3.15 -29.01 5.98
C LEU A 621 1.79 -29.40 5.39
N THR A 622 0.88 -29.84 6.25
CA THR A 622 -0.52 -30.09 5.89
C THR A 622 -1.40 -29.15 6.70
N LEU A 623 -2.35 -28.48 6.06
CA LEU A 623 -3.31 -27.61 6.72
C LEU A 623 -4.67 -27.58 6.02
N ALA A 624 -5.73 -27.28 6.80
CA ALA A 624 -7.06 -27.02 6.29
C ALA A 624 -7.40 -25.52 6.39
N LEU A 625 -8.06 -24.98 5.37
CA LEU A 625 -8.59 -23.61 5.33
C LEU A 625 -10.10 -23.64 5.02
N PRO A 626 -10.89 -22.73 5.62
CA PRO A 626 -12.29 -22.58 5.25
C PRO A 626 -12.44 -21.96 3.84
N PRO A 627 -13.62 -22.00 3.25
CA PRO A 627 -13.90 -21.23 2.03
C PRO A 627 -13.44 -19.78 2.17
N ARG A 628 -12.66 -19.29 1.20
CA ARG A 628 -12.14 -17.92 1.19
C ARG A 628 -11.39 -17.51 2.46
N GLY A 629 -10.85 -18.48 3.24
CA GLY A 629 -10.12 -18.23 4.47
C GLY A 629 -8.62 -18.10 4.27
N CYS A 630 -7.91 -17.85 5.37
CA CYS A 630 -6.46 -17.66 5.33
C CYS A 630 -5.79 -18.17 6.61
N GLY A 631 -4.48 -18.40 6.52
CA GLY A 631 -3.66 -18.79 7.64
C GLY A 631 -2.19 -18.53 7.41
N VAL A 632 -1.41 -18.52 8.49
CA VAL A 632 0.05 -18.38 8.46
C VAL A 632 0.69 -19.36 9.43
N ALA A 633 1.71 -20.07 8.95
CA ALA A 633 2.58 -20.93 9.76
C ALA A 633 3.97 -20.28 9.85
N PHE A 634 4.56 -20.29 11.04
CA PHE A 634 5.96 -19.96 11.25
C PHE A 634 6.71 -21.23 11.66
N VAL A 635 7.68 -21.61 10.86
CA VAL A 635 8.54 -22.77 11.11
C VAL A 635 9.98 -22.31 11.33
N ALA A 636 10.70 -22.99 12.19
CA ALA A 636 12.13 -22.78 12.38
C ALA A 636 12.78 -24.04 12.93
N ALA A 637 14.01 -24.36 12.49
CA ALA A 637 14.75 -25.54 12.91
C ALA A 637 13.95 -26.86 12.79
N GLY A 638 13.18 -27.02 11.70
CA GLY A 638 12.37 -28.20 11.43
C GLY A 638 11.14 -28.38 12.36
N LYS A 639 10.75 -27.35 13.11
CA LYS A 639 9.60 -27.37 14.03
C LYS A 639 8.58 -26.28 13.68
N LEU A 640 7.30 -26.58 13.90
CA LEU A 640 6.24 -25.57 13.87
C LEU A 640 6.34 -24.73 15.14
N MET A 641 6.62 -23.42 14.99
CA MET A 641 6.89 -22.50 16.09
C MET A 641 5.68 -21.67 16.47
N ALA A 642 4.92 -21.20 15.49
CA ALA A 642 3.72 -20.40 15.70
C ALA A 642 2.79 -20.51 14.50
N GLY A 643 1.52 -20.14 14.67
CA GLY A 643 0.59 -20.04 13.56
C GLY A 643 -0.69 -19.32 13.94
N TYR A 644 -1.37 -18.88 12.90
CA TYR A 644 -2.68 -18.28 12.97
C TYR A 644 -3.58 -18.86 11.88
N LEU A 645 -4.78 -19.25 12.24
CA LEU A 645 -5.82 -19.69 11.33
C LEU A 645 -7.06 -18.81 11.51
N LYS A 646 -7.49 -18.15 10.42
CA LYS A 646 -8.82 -17.60 10.32
C LYS A 646 -9.76 -18.74 9.91
N GLY A 647 -10.26 -19.45 10.92
CA GLY A 647 -11.02 -20.68 10.75
C GLY A 647 -12.53 -20.49 10.62
N LEU A 648 -13.04 -19.27 10.86
CA LEU A 648 -14.45 -18.89 10.72
C LEU A 648 -14.65 -17.93 9.57
N ASN A 649 -15.67 -18.16 8.75
CA ASN A 649 -16.12 -17.24 7.73
C ASN A 649 -17.45 -16.64 8.19
N GLU A 650 -17.41 -15.41 8.74
CA GLU A 650 -18.59 -14.74 9.29
C GLU A 650 -19.62 -14.39 8.20
N LYS A 651 -19.22 -14.30 6.94
CA LYS A 651 -20.10 -14.01 5.81
C LYS A 651 -21.00 -15.19 5.47
N THR A 652 -20.43 -16.41 5.45
CA THR A 652 -21.19 -17.63 5.09
C THR A 652 -21.68 -18.41 6.31
N GLY A 653 -21.10 -18.16 7.49
CA GLY A 653 -21.33 -18.96 8.70
C GLY A 653 -20.62 -20.31 8.68
N GLU A 654 -19.80 -20.59 7.69
CA GLU A 654 -19.00 -21.80 7.58
C GLU A 654 -17.68 -21.66 8.34
N GLY A 655 -17.06 -22.78 8.65
CA GLY A 655 -15.76 -22.77 9.31
C GLY A 655 -15.08 -24.13 9.30
N VAL A 656 -13.77 -24.12 9.58
CA VAL A 656 -12.98 -25.35 9.70
C VAL A 656 -12.33 -25.44 11.08
N ALA A 657 -12.20 -26.66 11.57
CA ALA A 657 -11.40 -26.96 12.72
C ALA A 657 -9.91 -26.87 12.38
N LEU A 658 -9.08 -26.47 13.34
CA LEU A 658 -7.64 -26.58 13.19
C LEU A 658 -7.28 -28.06 12.92
N ASP A 659 -6.61 -28.31 11.80
CA ASP A 659 -5.99 -29.59 11.46
C ASP A 659 -4.69 -29.29 10.69
N TRP A 660 -3.62 -29.07 11.44
CA TRP A 660 -2.31 -28.73 10.91
C TRP A 660 -1.27 -29.75 11.34
N ALA A 661 -0.45 -30.20 10.42
CA ALA A 661 0.61 -31.16 10.68
C ALA A 661 1.93 -30.70 10.08
N TYR A 662 3.02 -30.73 10.87
CA TYR A 662 4.38 -30.39 10.45
C TYR A 662 5.42 -30.97 11.42
N GLY A 663 6.54 -31.50 10.93
CA GLY A 663 7.70 -31.88 11.73
C GLY A 663 7.39 -32.90 12.84
N GLY A 664 6.45 -33.83 12.61
CA GLY A 664 6.03 -34.83 13.61
C GLY A 664 4.91 -34.37 14.56
N ASP A 665 4.52 -33.09 14.58
CA ASP A 665 3.41 -32.60 15.37
C ASP A 665 2.13 -32.46 14.52
N ARG A 666 0.98 -32.76 15.12
CA ARG A 666 -0.33 -32.48 14.56
C ARG A 666 -1.20 -31.73 15.57
N LEU A 667 -1.69 -30.58 15.19
CA LEU A 667 -2.52 -29.70 15.98
C LEU A 667 -3.98 -29.82 15.51
N LEU A 668 -4.87 -30.14 16.43
CA LEU A 668 -6.28 -30.41 16.13
C LEU A 668 -7.19 -29.64 17.09
N SER A 669 -8.22 -28.97 16.59
CA SER A 669 -9.31 -28.47 17.43
C SER A 669 -10.58 -29.32 17.30
N SER A 670 -11.41 -29.32 18.34
CA SER A 670 -12.63 -30.15 18.37
C SER A 670 -13.77 -29.60 17.50
N HIS A 671 -13.71 -28.34 17.09
CA HIS A 671 -14.72 -27.67 16.25
C HIS A 671 -14.11 -26.46 15.53
N PRO A 672 -14.79 -25.90 14.51
CA PRO A 672 -14.35 -24.69 13.81
C PRO A 672 -14.11 -23.52 14.76
N CYS A 673 -12.98 -22.84 14.58
CA CYS A 673 -12.60 -21.67 15.39
C CYS A 673 -11.49 -20.86 14.71
N ASP A 674 -11.44 -19.57 15.04
CA ASP A 674 -10.22 -18.79 14.84
C ASP A 674 -9.23 -19.16 15.94
N VAL A 675 -7.98 -19.40 15.57
CA VAL A 675 -6.97 -19.84 16.51
C VAL A 675 -5.60 -19.27 16.20
N SER A 676 -4.90 -18.83 17.23
CA SER A 676 -3.47 -18.61 17.19
C SER A 676 -2.78 -19.55 18.18
N PHE A 677 -1.56 -19.93 17.86
CA PHE A 677 -0.74 -20.77 18.73
C PHE A 677 0.73 -20.39 18.66
N MET A 678 1.44 -20.69 19.75
CA MET A 678 2.88 -20.52 19.89
C MET A 678 3.48 -21.70 20.63
N ARG A 679 4.64 -22.19 20.15
CA ARG A 679 5.43 -23.21 20.85
C ARG A 679 6.30 -22.59 21.93
N LEU A 680 6.19 -23.12 23.14
CA LEU A 680 7.06 -22.79 24.27
C LEU A 680 7.79 -24.06 24.72
N GLY A 681 9.00 -24.25 24.21
CA GLY A 681 9.74 -25.49 24.39
C GLY A 681 9.06 -26.68 23.71
N GLU A 682 8.58 -27.64 24.48
CA GLU A 682 7.88 -28.85 23.95
C GLU A 682 6.35 -28.73 24.03
N ILE A 683 5.78 -27.61 24.52
CA ILE A 683 4.34 -27.39 24.63
C ILE A 683 3.88 -26.29 23.70
N PHE A 684 2.58 -26.27 23.38
CA PHE A 684 1.94 -25.18 22.66
C PHE A 684 0.99 -24.41 23.57
N GLU A 685 1.03 -23.08 23.50
CA GLU A 685 -0.02 -22.20 24.01
C GLU A 685 -0.98 -21.85 22.88
N PHE A 686 -2.28 -21.86 23.18
CA PHE A 686 -3.35 -21.57 22.22
C PHE A 686 -4.20 -20.42 22.71
N SER A 687 -4.56 -19.54 21.79
CA SER A 687 -5.61 -18.53 21.96
C SER A 687 -6.67 -18.74 20.89
N THR A 688 -7.94 -18.67 21.26
CA THR A 688 -9.05 -18.98 20.36
C THR A 688 -10.19 -18.00 20.52
N GLN A 689 -10.98 -17.88 19.46
CA GLN A 689 -12.24 -17.18 19.48
C GLN A 689 -13.38 -18.14 19.11
N GLY A 690 -14.55 -17.97 19.77
CA GLY A 690 -15.71 -18.84 19.58
C GLY A 690 -15.96 -19.82 20.74
N GLY A 691 -15.28 -19.66 21.88
CA GLY A 691 -15.29 -20.54 23.06
C GLY A 691 -14.03 -21.43 23.11
N PRO A 692 -13.73 -22.08 24.22
CA PRO A 692 -12.52 -22.88 24.33
C PRO A 692 -12.68 -24.21 23.55
N PRO A 693 -12.20 -24.30 22.32
CA PRO A 693 -12.09 -25.60 21.67
C PRO A 693 -11.07 -26.40 22.48
N MET A 694 -11.34 -27.70 22.69
CA MET A 694 -10.26 -28.57 23.10
C MET A 694 -9.29 -28.66 21.93
N VAL A 695 -8.15 -27.97 22.04
CA VAL A 695 -7.03 -28.15 21.12
C VAL A 695 -6.12 -29.22 21.68
N ARG A 696 -5.75 -30.17 20.85
CA ARG A 696 -4.84 -31.25 21.22
C ARG A 696 -3.66 -31.29 20.28
N VAL A 697 -2.53 -31.72 20.82
CA VAL A 697 -1.32 -32.00 20.07
C VAL A 697 -1.16 -33.51 19.99
N GLU A 698 -1.07 -34.04 18.79
CA GLU A 698 -0.76 -35.44 18.53
C GLU A 698 0.67 -35.55 18.00
N GLN A 699 1.46 -36.45 18.54
CA GLN A 699 2.76 -36.81 17.98
C GLN A 699 2.52 -37.81 16.85
N LEU A 700 2.89 -37.44 15.62
CA LEU A 700 2.87 -38.39 14.51
C LEU A 700 4.01 -39.39 14.71
N THR A 701 3.68 -40.61 15.11
CA THR A 701 4.67 -41.69 15.09
C THR A 701 5.10 -41.95 13.64
N ASN A 702 6.40 -41.86 13.36
CA ASN A 702 6.99 -42.28 12.08
C ASN A 702 6.86 -43.79 11.94
N ASP A 703 5.67 -44.31 11.73
CA ASP A 703 5.51 -45.63 11.14
C ASP A 703 5.85 -45.53 9.64
N ARG A 704 7.11 -45.81 9.31
CA ARG A 704 7.64 -45.95 7.94
C ARG A 704 7.04 -47.14 7.25
#